data_e41ddff4df9853debb5017b477a58d5e
#
_entry.id   e41ddff4df9853debb5017b477a58d5e
#
_cell.length_a   1.000
_cell.length_b   1.000
_cell.length_c   1.000
_cell.angle_alpha   90.00
_cell.angle_beta   90.00
_cell.angle_gamma   90.00
#
_symmetry.space_group_name_H-M   'P 1'
#
loop_
_entity.id
_entity.type
_entity.pdbx_description
1 polymer ?
#
loop_
_entity_poly.entity_id
_entity_poly.type
_entity_poly.pdbx_seq_one_letter_code
_entity_poly.pdbx_strand_id
1 'polypeptide(L)'
;MIDSTAEVDGGAPRAPQRIGILTTDTALVVTSWDANLVAMTGVAADAAVGRSLTDLVPDLEARHLLDVLREPLDSGVCRVLAPALHRYLIRCPPPPQSRFDYMRQRVVIGPLRDHDRTLGLAITIEDVTGRLEREQALATELRRAEPAARLRAIEALEAHEPVDGPGPLRHAIADDDWQVRRAAVRAMASRRDPSIVETLVTALREQHRDFSVLSSALQLLTMTGVDLTAALIDLLHHDEADLRIQAALALGTQQDPAAVDALLAALDDADVNVRFHAIEALGKLGPAAAVDRLATIAESNDFFLAFPALDALARISDPAVAPRIVPLLGDALVGDQAADVLGHIGDEEAVVPLVRALDRPDASVATIVEALVAISRRYRETLGVAGHIEDLVRRAISPSGAQRIIDAAAKTSDSSLKSLVIVLGWLRGPAVERTLTHLLGASAVHQELIEAIVRFGSPMVDRLIEQVQDADLATRRAAVIALGHIGDARAVPALVAVIEEDDRDLLGPAAGALARLGDARAFEPLVGLLGDDDLSVRHAAIGALNSIGFAGMAARMRALLDAPDPHVRESAVKIAGYFGYRECAEALLARCHDPDEAVRAAALEHAAYLDDDRVLPLLVEALDRDTPRARAAAVQALAHVSSPEVLPVLRRASEDADAWVRYFSVTSLGRQVDRESLPILQRAAEHDGHQPVRIAAVGAIGAIGGDIAADLLGRLTNTPVEEVSIAAIAALGQTGSAYALEPLRRALTAGHAAQRVAAAAALARWGDAPAVELLQWSAAGDDDPAVVQSAIAALSRIGGGMSAVAPQAIAALAAVAGDPARRAEVVAALARVPAAAIPRVGEALSSRDPHVRHAVVEALGRLSHPVASAYVRSALEDSDAAVRQHAVVVLARLGSRGVARSFADMARNDPSDGVRRAADAALRRTDQDAAGNGGAGA
;
A
#
# COMPACT_ATOMS: atom_id res chain seq x y z
N MET A 1 24.56 -15.73 -40.15
CA MET A 1 24.83 -14.57 -41.02
C MET A 1 23.58 -13.70 -41.02
N ILE A 2 23.55 -12.69 -40.22
CA ILE A 2 22.91 -11.38 -40.39
C ILE A 2 23.60 -10.47 -39.36
N ASP A 3 24.44 -9.61 -39.91
CA ASP A 3 25.10 -8.51 -39.23
C ASP A 3 24.06 -7.49 -38.78
N SER A 4 24.15 -7.05 -37.56
CA SER A 4 23.61 -5.75 -37.14
C SER A 4 24.56 -5.13 -36.12
N THR A 5 25.56 -4.46 -36.65
CA THR A 5 26.32 -3.44 -35.92
C THR A 5 25.43 -2.27 -35.65
N ALA A 6 24.92 -2.18 -34.41
CA ALA A 6 24.40 -0.92 -33.85
C ALA A 6 25.64 -0.16 -33.37
N GLU A 7 25.97 0.93 -34.03
CA GLU A 7 26.92 1.93 -33.57
C GLU A 7 26.45 2.51 -32.23
N VAL A 8 27.19 2.18 -31.20
CA VAL A 8 27.10 2.89 -29.89
C VAL A 8 27.83 4.20 -30.09
N ASP A 9 27.05 5.28 -30.02
CA ASP A 9 27.51 6.67 -30.07
C ASP A 9 28.69 6.86 -29.10
N GLY A 10 29.84 7.15 -29.63
CA GLY A 10 31.09 7.29 -28.88
C GLY A 10 31.10 8.63 -28.15
N GLY A 11 30.68 8.60 -26.90
CA GLY A 11 30.96 9.69 -25.97
C GLY A 11 32.46 9.93 -25.90
N ALA A 12 32.92 11.11 -26.29
CA ALA A 12 34.31 11.52 -26.18
C ALA A 12 34.80 11.28 -24.74
N PRO A 13 36.01 10.72 -24.54
CA PRO A 13 36.54 10.44 -23.21
C PRO A 13 36.57 11.74 -22.39
N ARG A 14 35.87 11.75 -21.23
CA ARG A 14 35.95 12.85 -20.26
C ARG A 14 37.43 13.10 -19.95
N ALA A 15 37.93 14.29 -20.29
CA ALA A 15 39.28 14.67 -19.88
C ALA A 15 39.36 14.55 -18.34
N PRO A 16 40.44 13.95 -17.80
CA PRO A 16 40.55 13.77 -16.35
C PRO A 16 40.41 15.11 -15.66
N GLN A 17 39.49 15.20 -14.68
CA GLN A 17 39.33 16.38 -13.84
C GLN A 17 40.65 16.64 -13.11
N ARG A 18 41.27 17.80 -13.35
CA ARG A 18 42.47 18.20 -12.65
C ARG A 18 42.09 18.83 -11.32
N ILE A 19 42.15 18.05 -10.24
CA ILE A 19 41.90 18.49 -8.88
C ILE A 19 43.23 18.45 -8.13
N GLY A 20 43.69 19.60 -7.62
CA GLY A 20 44.84 19.72 -6.78
C GLY A 20 44.46 19.95 -5.33
N ILE A 21 45.22 19.40 -4.39
CA ILE A 21 44.96 19.49 -2.96
C ILE A 21 46.21 20.01 -2.25
N LEU A 22 46.02 21.03 -1.41
CA LEU A 22 47.05 21.48 -0.45
C LEU A 22 46.46 21.50 0.95
N THR A 23 47.35 21.36 1.95
CA THR A 23 47.00 21.60 3.35
C THR A 23 47.92 22.67 3.93
N THR A 24 47.39 23.42 4.93
CA THR A 24 48.15 24.38 5.68
C THR A 24 48.05 24.12 7.18
N ASP A 25 48.94 24.71 7.97
CA ASP A 25 48.73 24.86 9.41
C ASP A 25 47.79 26.06 9.69
N THR A 26 47.59 26.39 10.98
CA THR A 26 46.73 27.51 11.43
C THR A 26 47.34 28.89 11.11
N ALA A 27 48.62 28.95 10.79
CA ALA A 27 49.33 30.18 10.37
C ALA A 27 49.37 30.32 8.84
N LEU A 28 48.64 29.47 8.11
CA LEU A 28 48.59 29.38 6.65
C LEU A 28 49.95 28.99 6.02
N VAL A 29 50.80 28.27 6.74
CA VAL A 29 52.02 27.69 6.19
C VAL A 29 51.68 26.37 5.54
N VAL A 30 52.07 26.16 4.30
CA VAL A 30 51.77 24.96 3.50
C VAL A 30 52.45 23.74 4.14
N THR A 31 51.65 22.73 4.48
CA THR A 31 52.08 21.46 5.07
C THR A 31 52.08 20.30 4.08
N SER A 32 51.25 20.37 3.03
CA SER A 32 51.28 19.42 1.89
C SER A 32 50.95 20.12 0.58
N TRP A 33 51.46 19.55 -0.53
CA TRP A 33 51.26 20.05 -1.87
C TRP A 33 51.30 18.86 -2.85
N ASP A 34 50.18 18.54 -3.44
CA ASP A 34 50.07 17.33 -4.23
C ASP A 34 50.66 17.45 -5.67
N ALA A 35 50.79 16.29 -6.35
CA ALA A 35 51.33 16.22 -7.70
C ALA A 35 50.49 16.96 -8.73
N ASN A 36 49.19 17.06 -8.54
CA ASN A 36 48.28 17.76 -9.44
C ASN A 36 48.49 19.27 -9.34
N LEU A 37 48.72 19.81 -8.13
CA LEU A 37 49.08 21.21 -7.96
C LEU A 37 50.43 21.53 -8.58
N VAL A 38 51.41 20.64 -8.48
CA VAL A 38 52.68 20.82 -9.21
C VAL A 38 52.44 20.94 -10.71
N ALA A 39 51.60 20.08 -11.26
CA ALA A 39 51.26 20.10 -12.70
C ALA A 39 50.43 21.31 -13.11
N MET A 40 49.59 21.85 -12.21
CA MET A 40 48.71 23.00 -12.48
C MET A 40 49.45 24.34 -12.34
N THR A 41 50.31 24.46 -11.34
CA THR A 41 50.93 25.73 -10.96
C THR A 41 52.38 25.86 -11.49
N GLY A 42 53.05 24.74 -11.79
CA GLY A 42 54.49 24.69 -12.10
C GLY A 42 55.39 24.83 -10.87
N VAL A 43 54.82 24.93 -9.65
CA VAL A 43 55.58 25.06 -8.39
C VAL A 43 55.84 23.65 -7.85
N ALA A 44 57.11 23.29 -7.66
CA ALA A 44 57.51 22.01 -7.09
C ALA A 44 57.11 21.91 -5.61
N ALA A 45 56.76 20.71 -5.15
CA ALA A 45 56.25 20.51 -3.78
C ALA A 45 57.26 20.91 -2.70
N ASP A 46 58.55 20.65 -2.92
CA ASP A 46 59.65 21.07 -2.03
C ASP A 46 59.85 22.59 -1.99
N ALA A 47 59.47 23.29 -3.05
CA ALA A 47 59.48 24.76 -3.08
C ALA A 47 58.24 25.41 -2.45
N ALA A 48 57.16 24.66 -2.26
CA ALA A 48 55.89 25.13 -1.70
C ALA A 48 55.75 24.81 -0.19
N VAL A 49 56.09 23.59 0.22
CA VAL A 49 55.95 23.12 1.60
C VAL A 49 56.88 23.89 2.53
N GLY A 50 56.37 24.34 3.67
CA GLY A 50 57.08 25.14 4.66
C GLY A 50 57.06 26.66 4.37
N ARG A 51 56.42 27.09 3.27
CA ARG A 51 56.23 28.54 2.97
C ARG A 51 54.83 28.99 3.34
N SER A 52 54.69 30.28 3.68
CA SER A 52 53.36 30.86 3.86
C SER A 52 52.61 30.90 2.54
N LEU A 53 51.29 30.64 2.58
CA LEU A 53 50.40 30.76 1.40
C LEU A 53 50.39 32.20 0.85
N THR A 54 50.62 33.22 1.71
CA THR A 54 50.77 34.64 1.30
C THR A 54 52.06 34.91 0.51
N ASP A 55 53.13 34.11 0.75
CA ASP A 55 54.38 34.24 -0.02
C ASP A 55 54.30 33.53 -1.36
N LEU A 56 53.48 32.47 -1.45
CA LEU A 56 53.24 31.73 -2.69
C LEU A 56 52.21 32.44 -3.61
N VAL A 57 51.27 33.19 -2.99
CA VAL A 57 50.21 33.90 -3.68
C VAL A 57 50.16 35.35 -3.12
N PRO A 58 51.05 36.26 -3.61
CA PRO A 58 51.20 37.60 -3.02
C PRO A 58 50.00 38.54 -3.18
N ASP A 59 49.05 38.21 -4.06
CA ASP A 59 47.86 39.01 -4.34
C ASP A 59 46.63 38.63 -3.45
N LEU A 60 46.76 37.71 -2.51
CA LEU A 60 45.66 37.26 -1.64
C LEU A 60 45.04 38.38 -0.82
N GLU A 61 45.88 39.24 -0.26
CA GLU A 61 45.44 40.39 0.54
C GLU A 61 44.73 41.46 -0.33
N ALA A 62 45.31 41.78 -1.48
CA ALA A 62 44.75 42.73 -2.43
C ALA A 62 43.39 42.26 -3.02
N ARG A 63 43.13 40.97 -2.97
CA ARG A 63 41.89 40.35 -3.44
C ARG A 63 40.91 40.03 -2.30
N HIS A 64 41.19 40.43 -1.08
CA HIS A 64 40.37 40.19 0.10
C HIS A 64 40.09 38.68 0.37
N LEU A 65 41.03 37.81 -0.02
CA LEU A 65 40.87 36.36 0.17
C LEU A 65 41.42 35.84 1.50
N LEU A 66 42.23 36.64 2.22
CA LEU A 66 42.80 36.25 3.51
C LEU A 66 41.71 35.99 4.57
N ASP A 67 40.69 36.86 4.63
CA ASP A 67 39.59 36.69 5.57
C ASP A 67 38.77 35.47 5.26
N VAL A 68 38.53 35.18 3.97
CA VAL A 68 37.85 34.00 3.51
C VAL A 68 38.61 32.69 3.81
N LEU A 69 39.98 32.76 3.80
CA LEU A 69 40.83 31.64 4.20
C LEU A 69 40.86 31.43 5.72
N ARG A 70 40.74 32.48 6.51
CA ARG A 70 40.74 32.41 7.97
C ARG A 70 39.40 31.96 8.56
N GLU A 71 38.30 32.34 7.94
CA GLU A 71 36.95 32.05 8.44
C GLU A 71 36.73 30.57 8.77
N PRO A 72 37.13 29.56 7.93
CA PRO A 72 37.02 28.15 8.29
C PRO A 72 37.86 27.72 9.49
N LEU A 73 38.97 28.40 9.79
CA LEU A 73 39.76 28.13 11.00
C LEU A 73 39.01 28.53 12.27
N ASP A 74 38.28 29.65 12.20
CA ASP A 74 37.59 30.26 13.35
C ASP A 74 36.17 29.67 13.51
N SER A 75 35.40 29.58 12.43
CA SER A 75 34.01 29.13 12.44
C SER A 75 33.85 27.61 12.33
N GLY A 76 34.83 26.91 11.76
CA GLY A 76 34.76 25.50 11.46
C GLY A 76 33.88 25.14 10.26
N VAL A 77 33.39 26.11 9.50
CA VAL A 77 32.51 25.94 8.33
C VAL A 77 33.35 25.95 7.06
N CYS A 78 33.05 25.02 6.12
CA CYS A 78 33.70 25.01 4.81
C CYS A 78 33.25 26.20 3.96
N ARG A 79 34.19 26.76 3.18
CA ARG A 79 33.92 27.83 2.21
C ARG A 79 34.22 27.38 0.79
N VAL A 80 33.41 27.85 -0.17
CA VAL A 80 33.62 27.64 -1.60
C VAL A 80 33.87 28.98 -2.27
N LEU A 81 34.99 29.11 -2.97
CA LEU A 81 35.25 30.26 -3.84
C LEU A 81 34.65 30.00 -5.23
N ALA A 82 33.62 30.75 -5.55
CA ALA A 82 32.93 30.63 -6.86
C ALA A 82 33.83 31.19 -8.00
N PRO A 83 34.01 30.45 -9.09
CA PRO A 83 34.84 30.86 -10.25
C PRO A 83 34.37 32.17 -10.90
N ALA A 84 33.07 32.47 -10.83
CA ALA A 84 32.50 33.71 -11.37
C ALA A 84 32.98 34.96 -10.63
N LEU A 85 33.09 34.90 -9.28
CA LEU A 85 33.44 36.03 -8.41
C LEU A 85 34.96 36.11 -8.18
N HIS A 86 35.56 34.99 -7.81
CA HIS A 86 36.94 34.95 -7.33
C HIS A 86 37.96 34.55 -8.39
N ARG A 87 37.52 34.02 -9.49
CA ARG A 87 38.27 33.61 -10.69
C ARG A 87 39.32 32.51 -10.45
N TYR A 88 40.24 32.69 -9.48
CA TYR A 88 41.28 31.74 -9.07
C TYR A 88 41.74 32.01 -7.64
N LEU A 89 42.26 31.01 -6.94
CA LEU A 89 43.05 31.17 -5.70
C LEU A 89 44.52 31.34 -6.06
N ILE A 90 45.09 30.45 -6.83
CA ILE A 90 46.47 30.47 -7.33
C ILE A 90 46.44 30.69 -8.84
N ARG A 91 47.16 31.67 -9.31
CA ARG A 91 47.21 31.99 -10.74
C ARG A 91 47.92 30.89 -11.52
N CYS A 92 47.14 30.10 -12.31
CA CYS A 92 47.66 29.03 -13.14
C CYS A 92 47.43 29.36 -14.62
N PRO A 93 48.29 28.86 -15.54
CA PRO A 93 48.08 29.02 -16.99
C PRO A 93 46.78 28.27 -17.40
N PRO A 94 46.01 28.83 -18.34
CA PRO A 94 44.78 28.18 -18.82
C PRO A 94 45.13 26.93 -19.65
N PRO A 95 44.19 26.00 -19.85
CA PRO A 95 44.34 24.91 -20.77
C PRO A 95 44.64 25.41 -22.22
N PRO A 96 45.32 24.62 -23.09
CA PRO A 96 45.56 24.97 -24.47
C PRO A 96 44.25 25.29 -25.20
N GLN A 97 44.25 26.38 -25.99
CA GLN A 97 43.08 26.88 -26.75
C GLN A 97 41.95 27.51 -25.90
N SER A 98 42.15 27.71 -24.62
CA SER A 98 41.20 28.44 -23.77
C SER A 98 41.14 29.93 -24.18
N ARG A 99 39.91 30.51 -24.13
CA ARG A 99 39.69 31.94 -24.29
C ARG A 99 39.99 32.79 -23.08
N PHE A 100 40.24 32.16 -21.93
CA PHE A 100 40.60 32.83 -20.67
C PHE A 100 42.09 33.05 -20.56
N ASP A 101 42.48 34.16 -20.00
CA ASP A 101 43.92 34.50 -19.76
C ASP A 101 44.57 33.66 -18.68
N TYR A 102 43.79 33.00 -17.85
CA TYR A 102 44.22 32.08 -16.77
C TYR A 102 43.12 31.06 -16.45
N MET A 103 43.54 29.96 -15.84
CA MET A 103 42.71 28.85 -15.38
C MET A 103 41.61 29.34 -14.43
N ARG A 104 40.37 28.99 -14.70
CA ARG A 104 39.23 29.24 -13.81
C ARG A 104 39.16 28.15 -12.76
N GLN A 105 39.08 28.52 -11.49
CA GLN A 105 39.18 27.59 -10.37
C GLN A 105 37.90 27.60 -9.54
N ARG A 106 37.42 26.44 -9.19
CA ARG A 106 36.50 26.24 -8.06
C ARG A 106 37.36 25.77 -6.89
N VAL A 107 37.31 26.50 -5.77
CA VAL A 107 38.14 26.23 -4.62
C VAL A 107 37.25 25.95 -3.42
N VAL A 108 37.50 24.81 -2.76
CA VAL A 108 36.84 24.45 -1.51
C VAL A 108 37.87 24.53 -0.40
N ILE A 109 37.54 25.27 0.66
CA ILE A 109 38.36 25.50 1.81
C ILE A 109 37.67 24.94 3.02
N GLY A 110 38.22 23.93 3.65
CA GLY A 110 37.70 23.31 4.87
C GLY A 110 38.70 23.24 6.00
N PRO A 111 38.25 23.22 7.26
CA PRO A 111 39.17 23.07 8.40
C PRO A 111 39.71 21.63 8.44
N LEU A 112 41.02 21.48 8.59
CA LEU A 112 41.64 20.19 8.86
C LEU A 112 41.64 19.98 10.38
N ARG A 113 40.97 18.93 10.83
CA ARG A 113 40.74 18.66 12.27
C ARG A 113 41.31 17.31 12.69
N ASP A 114 41.79 17.27 13.95
CA ASP A 114 42.05 16.04 14.68
C ASP A 114 41.20 16.10 15.96
N HIS A 115 40.14 15.29 16.00
CA HIS A 115 39.08 15.33 17.01
C HIS A 115 38.50 16.77 17.11
N ASP A 116 38.56 17.44 18.26
CA ASP A 116 38.02 18.79 18.45
C ASP A 116 39.04 19.93 18.16
N ARG A 117 40.25 19.59 17.72
CA ARG A 117 41.31 20.59 17.48
C ARG A 117 41.47 20.84 15.98
N THR A 118 41.36 22.11 15.56
CA THR A 118 41.72 22.56 14.21
C THR A 118 43.25 22.60 14.07
N LEU A 119 43.76 21.83 13.11
CA LEU A 119 45.20 21.74 12.79
C LEU A 119 45.61 22.70 11.69
N GLY A 120 44.66 23.16 10.87
CA GLY A 120 44.91 24.01 9.71
C GLY A 120 43.76 23.94 8.69
N LEU A 121 44.08 24.14 7.41
CA LEU A 121 43.11 24.08 6.31
C LEU A 121 43.44 22.93 5.33
N ALA A 122 42.42 22.33 4.80
CA ALA A 122 42.47 21.53 3.57
C ALA A 122 41.85 22.35 2.44
N ILE A 123 42.59 22.59 1.38
CA ILE A 123 42.18 23.44 0.25
C ILE A 123 42.23 22.59 -0.99
N THR A 124 41.05 22.41 -1.66
CA THR A 124 40.91 21.69 -2.92
C THR A 124 40.74 22.71 -4.04
N ILE A 125 41.54 22.62 -5.09
CA ILE A 125 41.48 23.48 -6.28
C ILE A 125 41.14 22.64 -7.49
N GLU A 126 39.99 22.93 -8.10
CA GLU A 126 39.50 22.25 -9.29
C GLU A 126 39.57 23.16 -10.51
N ASP A 127 40.13 22.64 -11.63
CA ASP A 127 40.10 23.34 -12.93
C ASP A 127 38.73 23.22 -13.57
N VAL A 128 37.96 24.29 -13.59
CA VAL A 128 36.64 24.36 -14.19
C VAL A 128 36.60 25.17 -15.51
N THR A 129 37.78 25.52 -16.06
CA THR A 129 37.91 26.38 -17.25
C THR A 129 37.09 25.85 -18.43
N GLY A 130 37.25 24.60 -18.78
CA GLY A 130 36.55 23.99 -19.93
C GLY A 130 35.04 23.79 -19.67
N ARG A 131 34.65 23.58 -18.40
CA ARG A 131 33.22 23.54 -18.04
C ARG A 131 32.58 24.91 -18.17
N LEU A 132 33.21 25.95 -17.69
CA LEU A 132 32.71 27.32 -17.77
C LEU A 132 32.62 27.82 -19.21
N GLU A 133 33.56 27.46 -20.07
CA GLU A 133 33.51 27.78 -21.53
C GLU A 133 32.32 27.13 -22.22
N ARG A 134 32.05 25.86 -21.93
CA ARG A 134 30.90 25.16 -22.46
C ARG A 134 29.59 25.75 -21.96
N GLU A 135 29.48 26.04 -20.68
CA GLU A 135 28.30 26.65 -20.08
C GLU A 135 28.00 28.03 -20.69
N GLN A 136 29.03 28.85 -20.93
CA GLN A 136 28.86 30.16 -21.60
C GLN A 136 28.51 30.03 -23.10
N ALA A 137 29.00 28.99 -23.77
CA ALA A 137 28.60 28.70 -25.15
C ALA A 137 27.12 28.29 -25.22
N LEU A 138 26.68 27.42 -24.32
CA LEU A 138 25.27 26.99 -24.20
C LEU A 138 24.37 28.15 -23.79
N ALA A 139 24.81 29.05 -22.91
CA ALA A 139 24.10 30.29 -22.58
C ALA A 139 23.91 31.21 -23.77
N THR A 140 24.83 31.19 -24.72
CA THR A 140 24.70 31.96 -26.00
C THR A 140 23.67 31.29 -26.91
N GLU A 141 23.61 29.95 -26.96
CA GLU A 141 22.61 29.22 -27.73
C GLU A 141 21.18 29.46 -27.20
N LEU A 142 21.00 29.60 -25.88
CA LEU A 142 19.71 29.94 -25.26
C LEU A 142 19.15 31.31 -25.69
N ARG A 143 19.97 32.19 -26.26
CA ARG A 143 19.53 33.48 -26.78
C ARG A 143 19.15 33.48 -28.27
N ARG A 144 19.19 32.29 -28.92
CA ARG A 144 18.80 32.19 -30.35
C ARG A 144 17.30 32.31 -30.52
N ALA A 145 16.89 32.87 -31.71
CA ALA A 145 15.48 33.04 -32.01
C ALA A 145 14.70 31.74 -32.22
N GLU A 146 15.40 30.63 -32.61
CA GLU A 146 14.76 29.35 -32.90
C GLU A 146 14.53 28.53 -31.62
N PRO A 147 13.27 28.16 -31.26
CA PRO A 147 12.98 27.38 -30.05
C PRO A 147 13.69 26.03 -29.98
N ALA A 148 13.82 25.33 -31.12
CA ALA A 148 14.51 24.05 -31.21
C ALA A 148 16.00 24.14 -30.85
N ALA A 149 16.66 25.27 -31.14
CA ALA A 149 18.05 25.49 -30.72
C ALA A 149 18.14 25.71 -29.20
N ARG A 150 17.20 26.50 -28.66
CA ARG A 150 17.11 26.73 -27.21
C ARG A 150 16.82 25.43 -26.43
N LEU A 151 15.93 24.57 -26.96
CA LEU A 151 15.62 23.28 -26.35
C LEU A 151 16.85 22.36 -26.29
N ARG A 152 17.59 22.22 -27.40
CA ARG A 152 18.84 21.44 -27.41
C ARG A 152 19.89 21.99 -26.44
N ALA A 153 19.96 23.32 -26.28
CA ALA A 153 20.86 23.94 -25.32
C ALA A 153 20.49 23.59 -23.86
N ILE A 154 19.18 23.52 -23.54
CA ILE A 154 18.70 23.10 -22.22
C ILE A 154 19.00 21.63 -21.96
N GLU A 155 18.75 20.75 -22.93
CA GLU A 155 19.08 19.32 -22.82
C GLU A 155 20.58 19.09 -22.60
N ALA A 156 21.43 19.86 -23.33
CA ALA A 156 22.87 19.84 -23.13
C ALA A 156 23.30 20.38 -21.74
N LEU A 157 22.59 21.40 -21.21
CA LEU A 157 22.81 21.93 -19.87
C LEU A 157 22.32 20.95 -18.79
N GLU A 158 21.24 20.22 -19.01
CA GLU A 158 20.74 19.20 -18.08
C GLU A 158 21.77 18.08 -17.87
N ALA A 159 22.40 17.65 -18.97
CA ALA A 159 23.44 16.61 -18.94
C ALA A 159 24.79 17.12 -18.38
N HIS A 160 24.93 18.43 -18.13
CA HIS A 160 26.17 19.07 -17.75
C HIS A 160 26.18 19.45 -16.26
N GLU A 161 27.26 19.09 -15.54
CA GLU A 161 27.44 19.50 -14.16
C GLU A 161 27.68 21.01 -14.08
N PRO A 162 26.82 21.79 -13.36
CA PRO A 162 26.96 23.24 -13.30
C PRO A 162 28.24 23.65 -12.57
N VAL A 163 28.79 24.79 -12.97
CA VAL A 163 29.95 25.39 -12.31
C VAL A 163 29.50 26.19 -11.07
N ASP A 164 28.43 26.98 -11.21
CA ASP A 164 27.86 27.78 -10.13
C ASP A 164 26.33 27.89 -10.32
N GLY A 165 25.55 27.38 -9.37
CA GLY A 165 24.10 27.54 -9.26
C GLY A 165 23.28 27.19 -10.51
N PRO A 166 22.07 27.72 -10.68
CA PRO A 166 21.21 27.42 -11.82
C PRO A 166 21.71 28.00 -13.15
N GLY A 167 22.67 28.94 -13.10
CA GLY A 167 23.34 29.50 -14.25
C GLY A 167 22.40 30.04 -15.33
N PRO A 168 22.63 29.68 -16.61
CA PRO A 168 21.80 30.17 -17.73
C PRO A 168 20.34 29.69 -17.70
N LEU A 169 19.99 28.60 -17.03
CA LEU A 169 18.64 28.02 -16.99
C LEU A 169 17.60 28.95 -16.36
N ARG A 170 18.02 29.82 -15.41
CA ARG A 170 17.10 30.73 -14.72
C ARG A 170 16.33 31.68 -15.66
N HIS A 171 16.91 32.06 -16.79
CA HIS A 171 16.23 32.90 -17.76
C HIS A 171 15.29 32.12 -18.66
N ALA A 172 15.55 30.81 -18.83
CA ALA A 172 14.73 29.94 -19.68
C ALA A 172 13.37 29.57 -19.09
N ILE A 173 13.18 29.74 -17.75
CA ILE A 173 11.85 29.58 -17.11
C ILE A 173 10.85 30.66 -17.56
N ALA A 174 11.32 31.78 -18.10
CA ALA A 174 10.54 32.88 -18.64
C ALA A 174 10.54 32.91 -20.19
N ASP A 175 10.89 31.83 -20.85
CA ASP A 175 10.92 31.74 -22.30
C ASP A 175 9.53 31.84 -22.93
N ASP A 176 9.40 32.48 -24.11
CA ASP A 176 8.12 32.59 -24.80
C ASP A 176 7.55 31.25 -25.25
N ASP A 177 8.41 30.25 -25.51
CA ASP A 177 8.01 28.90 -25.92
C ASP A 177 7.77 27.98 -24.72
N TRP A 178 6.60 27.37 -24.66
CA TRP A 178 6.22 26.52 -23.52
C TRP A 178 7.06 25.23 -23.37
N GLN A 179 7.58 24.69 -24.48
CA GLN A 179 8.44 23.50 -24.47
C GLN A 179 9.79 23.85 -23.85
N VAL A 180 10.32 25.02 -24.16
CA VAL A 180 11.56 25.56 -23.61
C VAL A 180 11.40 25.79 -22.10
N ARG A 181 10.30 26.40 -21.65
CA ARG A 181 10.01 26.61 -20.24
C ARG A 181 9.95 25.28 -19.48
N ARG A 182 9.17 24.32 -20.03
CA ARG A 182 9.01 23.00 -19.40
C ARG A 182 10.33 22.23 -19.29
N ALA A 183 11.17 22.29 -20.31
CA ALA A 183 12.50 21.68 -20.29
C ALA A 183 13.41 22.36 -19.25
N ALA A 184 13.37 23.70 -19.16
CA ALA A 184 14.14 24.46 -18.16
C ALA A 184 13.73 24.11 -16.72
N VAL A 185 12.42 24.02 -16.45
CA VAL A 185 11.87 23.59 -15.16
C VAL A 185 12.39 22.20 -14.79
N ARG A 186 12.32 21.24 -15.71
CA ARG A 186 12.80 19.86 -15.48
C ARG A 186 14.32 19.84 -15.21
N ALA A 187 15.09 20.52 -16.04
CA ALA A 187 16.54 20.59 -15.91
C ALA A 187 16.98 21.28 -14.60
N MET A 188 16.24 22.27 -14.14
CA MET A 188 16.50 22.90 -12.83
C MET A 188 16.10 21.97 -11.67
N ALA A 189 14.95 21.30 -11.75
CA ALA A 189 14.49 20.37 -10.72
C ALA A 189 15.47 19.21 -10.49
N SER A 190 16.10 18.69 -11.56
CA SER A 190 17.09 17.59 -11.45
C SER A 190 18.35 17.98 -10.69
N ARG A 191 18.67 19.27 -10.62
CA ARG A 191 19.92 19.77 -10.00
C ARG A 191 19.91 19.88 -8.48
N ARG A 192 18.74 19.99 -7.84
CA ARG A 192 18.56 20.16 -6.38
C ARG A 192 19.45 21.27 -5.76
N ASP A 193 19.69 22.35 -6.49
CA ASP A 193 20.57 23.45 -6.05
C ASP A 193 19.79 24.41 -5.13
N PRO A 194 20.28 24.73 -3.92
CA PRO A 194 19.62 25.69 -3.02
C PRO A 194 19.38 27.09 -3.63
N SER A 195 20.19 27.52 -4.58
CA SER A 195 20.01 28.83 -5.27
C SER A 195 18.77 28.88 -6.17
N ILE A 196 18.12 27.75 -6.42
CA ILE A 196 16.82 27.67 -7.09
C ILE A 196 15.77 28.46 -6.31
N VAL A 197 15.81 28.42 -4.98
CA VAL A 197 14.92 29.19 -4.08
C VAL A 197 14.95 30.68 -4.40
N GLU A 198 16.15 31.27 -4.43
CA GLU A 198 16.33 32.69 -4.71
C GLU A 198 15.87 33.03 -6.12
N THR A 199 16.14 32.16 -7.08
CA THR A 199 15.68 32.32 -8.48
C THR A 199 14.17 32.32 -8.58
N LEU A 200 13.49 31.43 -7.86
CA LEU A 200 12.02 31.34 -7.86
C LEU A 200 11.36 32.52 -7.17
N VAL A 201 11.86 32.90 -5.99
CA VAL A 201 11.34 34.06 -5.25
C VAL A 201 11.53 35.34 -6.06
N THR A 202 12.66 35.50 -6.74
CA THR A 202 12.92 36.65 -7.63
C THR A 202 11.99 36.64 -8.85
N ALA A 203 11.79 35.49 -9.50
CA ALA A 203 10.87 35.38 -10.63
C ALA A 203 9.42 35.68 -10.22
N LEU A 204 8.99 35.19 -9.07
CA LEU A 204 7.65 35.48 -8.54
C LEU A 204 7.48 36.96 -8.22
N ARG A 205 8.47 37.64 -7.64
CA ARG A 205 8.39 39.08 -7.31
C ARG A 205 8.47 40.00 -8.52
N GLU A 206 9.31 39.68 -9.50
CA GLU A 206 9.59 40.59 -10.65
C GLU A 206 8.65 40.34 -11.84
N GLN A 207 8.14 39.11 -12.00
CA GLN A 207 7.40 38.68 -13.21
C GLN A 207 6.04 38.04 -12.90
N HIS A 208 5.45 38.32 -11.73
CA HIS A 208 4.17 37.74 -11.28
C HIS A 208 2.98 38.02 -12.21
N ARG A 209 3.06 39.04 -13.07
CA ARG A 209 2.03 39.36 -14.06
C ARG A 209 2.12 38.51 -15.34
N ASP A 210 3.19 37.75 -15.51
CA ASP A 210 3.34 36.81 -16.59
C ASP A 210 2.89 35.42 -16.13
N PHE A 211 1.70 35.01 -16.55
CA PHE A 211 1.10 33.72 -16.18
C PHE A 211 1.99 32.52 -16.55
N SER A 212 2.76 32.62 -17.62
CA SER A 212 3.65 31.53 -18.07
C SER A 212 4.86 31.36 -17.15
N VAL A 213 5.43 32.45 -16.66
CA VAL A 213 6.53 32.46 -15.68
C VAL A 213 6.04 31.93 -14.34
N LEU A 214 4.88 32.41 -13.91
CA LEU A 214 4.24 32.00 -12.66
C LEU A 214 3.95 30.50 -12.66
N SER A 215 3.34 29.97 -13.72
CA SER A 215 3.07 28.54 -13.86
C SER A 215 4.37 27.71 -13.85
N SER A 216 5.43 28.20 -14.50
CA SER A 216 6.73 27.52 -14.53
C SER A 216 7.41 27.52 -13.17
N ALA A 217 7.33 28.63 -12.44
CA ALA A 217 7.85 28.73 -11.07
C ALA A 217 7.13 27.79 -10.11
N LEU A 218 5.79 27.73 -10.15
CA LEU A 218 4.99 26.82 -9.35
C LEU A 218 5.27 25.34 -9.68
N GLN A 219 5.41 25.01 -10.97
CA GLN A 219 5.77 23.66 -11.37
C GLN A 219 7.16 23.24 -10.85
N LEU A 220 8.12 24.16 -10.88
CA LEU A 220 9.45 23.93 -10.35
C LEU A 220 9.42 23.70 -8.83
N LEU A 221 8.59 24.47 -8.09
CA LEU A 221 8.36 24.29 -6.66
C LEU A 221 7.89 22.88 -6.31
N THR A 222 6.92 22.37 -7.08
CA THR A 222 6.39 21.01 -6.85
C THR A 222 7.38 19.89 -7.15
N MET A 223 8.35 20.13 -8.04
CA MET A 223 9.30 19.12 -8.51
C MET A 223 10.61 19.07 -7.72
N THR A 224 11.02 20.16 -7.05
CA THR A 224 12.35 20.23 -6.43
C THR A 224 12.43 19.66 -5.03
N GLY A 225 11.31 19.58 -4.30
CA GLY A 225 11.29 19.17 -2.89
C GLY A 225 12.13 20.07 -1.97
N VAL A 226 12.45 21.30 -2.41
CA VAL A 226 13.18 22.28 -1.62
C VAL A 226 12.20 22.99 -0.68
N ASP A 227 12.55 23.12 0.59
CA ASP A 227 11.76 23.86 1.57
C ASP A 227 11.79 25.37 1.28
N LEU A 228 10.63 25.92 0.93
CA LEU A 228 10.41 27.33 0.65
C LEU A 228 9.37 27.94 1.59
N THR A 229 8.93 27.23 2.60
CA THR A 229 7.83 27.62 3.48
C THR A 229 8.00 29.02 4.03
N ALA A 230 9.17 29.38 4.54
CA ALA A 230 9.43 30.72 5.08
C ALA A 230 9.27 31.85 4.01
N ALA A 231 9.82 31.63 2.80
CA ALA A 231 9.73 32.61 1.71
C ALA A 231 8.30 32.76 1.18
N LEU A 232 7.54 31.68 1.15
CA LEU A 232 6.13 31.71 0.74
C LEU A 232 5.23 32.36 1.79
N ILE A 233 5.52 32.16 3.07
CA ILE A 233 4.86 32.88 4.18
C ILE A 233 5.08 34.40 4.06
N ASP A 234 6.29 34.83 3.73
CA ASP A 234 6.55 36.25 3.47
C ASP A 234 5.72 36.80 2.30
N LEU A 235 5.54 36.01 1.22
CA LEU A 235 4.72 36.38 0.08
C LEU A 235 3.22 36.44 0.37
N LEU A 236 2.71 35.71 1.37
CA LEU A 236 1.33 35.84 1.85
C LEU A 236 1.03 37.24 2.43
N HIS A 237 2.03 38.01 2.81
CA HIS A 237 1.90 39.37 3.33
C HIS A 237 2.16 40.46 2.28
N HIS A 238 2.32 40.09 1.01
CA HIS A 238 2.62 41.04 -0.06
C HIS A 238 1.39 41.90 -0.38
N ASP A 239 1.61 43.15 -0.82
CA ASP A 239 0.54 44.12 -1.17
C ASP A 239 -0.36 43.63 -2.33
N GLU A 240 0.20 42.93 -3.31
CA GLU A 240 -0.52 42.41 -4.47
C GLU A 240 -1.25 41.09 -4.18
N ALA A 241 -2.56 41.03 -4.41
CA ALA A 241 -3.38 39.85 -4.17
C ALA A 241 -2.95 38.61 -4.97
N ASP A 242 -2.52 38.82 -6.23
CA ASP A 242 -2.08 37.71 -7.10
C ASP A 242 -0.90 36.95 -6.50
N LEU A 243 0.05 37.66 -5.86
CA LEU A 243 1.17 36.99 -5.20
C LEU A 243 0.73 36.23 -3.93
N ARG A 244 -0.20 36.80 -3.16
CA ARG A 244 -0.77 36.10 -1.99
C ARG A 244 -1.53 34.83 -2.39
N ILE A 245 -2.29 34.87 -3.50
CA ILE A 245 -2.96 33.70 -4.08
C ILE A 245 -1.95 32.60 -4.41
N GLN A 246 -0.89 32.95 -5.11
CA GLN A 246 0.12 32.00 -5.54
C GLN A 246 0.89 31.41 -4.34
N ALA A 247 1.17 32.23 -3.33
CA ALA A 247 1.79 31.78 -2.09
C ALA A 247 0.90 30.75 -1.37
N ALA A 248 -0.40 31.01 -1.25
CA ALA A 248 -1.35 30.09 -0.64
C ALA A 248 -1.41 28.74 -1.38
N LEU A 249 -1.51 28.78 -2.73
CA LEU A 249 -1.48 27.58 -3.58
C LEU A 249 -0.20 26.74 -3.39
N ALA A 250 0.97 27.41 -3.39
CA ALA A 250 2.26 26.77 -3.25
C ALA A 250 2.44 26.14 -1.85
N LEU A 251 2.03 26.83 -0.78
CA LEU A 251 2.07 26.31 0.59
C LEU A 251 1.16 25.07 0.75
N GLY A 252 -0.03 25.08 0.13
CA GLY A 252 -0.91 23.91 0.11
C GLY A 252 -0.31 22.71 -0.64
N THR A 253 0.66 22.93 -1.52
CA THR A 253 1.32 21.88 -2.30
C THR A 253 2.53 21.29 -1.54
N GLN A 254 3.25 22.13 -0.80
CA GLN A 254 4.41 21.69 -0.01
C GLN A 254 4.04 20.88 1.24
N GLN A 255 2.81 21.06 1.74
CA GLN A 255 2.27 20.35 2.90
C GLN A 255 3.13 20.48 4.19
N ASP A 256 3.85 21.60 4.35
CA ASP A 256 4.62 21.88 5.55
C ASP A 256 3.73 22.44 6.67
N PRO A 257 3.68 21.80 7.85
CA PRO A 257 2.89 22.28 8.99
C PRO A 257 3.24 23.70 9.46
N ALA A 258 4.42 24.20 9.20
CA ALA A 258 4.83 25.55 9.54
C ALA A 258 4.01 26.64 8.82
N ALA A 259 3.34 26.31 7.71
CA ALA A 259 2.48 27.23 6.98
C ALA A 259 1.10 27.44 7.61
N VAL A 260 0.70 26.61 8.57
CA VAL A 260 -0.69 26.57 9.10
C VAL A 260 -1.13 27.91 9.67
N ASP A 261 -0.33 28.52 10.55
CA ASP A 261 -0.69 29.78 11.21
C ASP A 261 -0.83 30.93 10.20
N ALA A 262 0.05 31.00 9.20
CA ALA A 262 -0.01 32.01 8.14
C ALA A 262 -1.24 31.82 7.23
N LEU A 263 -1.58 30.58 6.89
CA LEU A 263 -2.78 30.26 6.11
C LEU A 263 -4.07 30.52 6.90
N LEU A 264 -4.08 30.27 8.22
CA LEU A 264 -5.19 30.64 9.09
C LEU A 264 -5.42 32.16 9.14
N ALA A 265 -4.35 32.95 9.15
CA ALA A 265 -4.45 34.41 9.05
C ALA A 265 -4.97 34.85 7.67
N ALA A 266 -4.57 34.16 6.60
CA ALA A 266 -5.05 34.44 5.22
C ALA A 266 -6.56 34.14 5.01
N LEU A 267 -7.23 33.44 5.90
CA LEU A 267 -8.70 33.30 5.88
C LEU A 267 -9.45 34.64 6.09
N ASP A 268 -8.77 35.65 6.65
CA ASP A 268 -9.32 36.99 6.87
C ASP A 268 -8.83 38.02 5.83
N ASP A 269 -8.17 37.58 4.74
CA ASP A 269 -7.67 38.44 3.69
C ASP A 269 -8.78 39.29 3.06
N ALA A 270 -8.43 40.49 2.64
CA ALA A 270 -9.37 41.40 1.97
C ALA A 270 -9.86 40.84 0.61
N ASP A 271 -8.99 40.14 -0.11
CA ASP A 271 -9.32 39.51 -1.40
C ASP A 271 -9.95 38.11 -1.21
N VAL A 272 -11.11 37.93 -1.86
CA VAL A 272 -11.88 36.69 -1.73
C VAL A 272 -11.16 35.48 -2.32
N ASN A 273 -10.34 35.64 -3.36
CA ASN A 273 -9.60 34.55 -3.98
C ASN A 273 -8.43 34.10 -3.08
N VAL A 274 -7.79 35.02 -2.35
CA VAL A 274 -6.78 34.67 -1.34
C VAL A 274 -7.41 33.80 -0.27
N ARG A 275 -8.59 34.20 0.26
CA ARG A 275 -9.33 33.38 1.22
C ARG A 275 -9.68 32.01 0.66
N PHE A 276 -10.14 31.93 -0.60
CA PHE A 276 -10.47 30.69 -1.29
C PHE A 276 -9.27 29.72 -1.33
N HIS A 277 -8.11 30.20 -1.78
CA HIS A 277 -6.92 29.36 -1.90
C HIS A 277 -6.27 29.04 -0.55
N ALA A 278 -6.43 29.89 0.47
CA ALA A 278 -6.05 29.57 1.84
C ALA A 278 -6.90 28.41 2.42
N ILE A 279 -8.22 28.40 2.11
CA ILE A 279 -9.12 27.29 2.47
C ILE A 279 -8.67 25.98 1.81
N GLU A 280 -8.40 26.01 0.49
CA GLU A 280 -7.92 24.83 -0.24
C GLU A 280 -6.58 24.33 0.31
N ALA A 281 -5.64 25.24 0.61
CA ALA A 281 -4.35 24.90 1.17
C ALA A 281 -4.48 24.24 2.55
N LEU A 282 -5.31 24.78 3.44
CA LEU A 282 -5.62 24.19 4.74
C LEU A 282 -6.28 22.82 4.61
N GLY A 283 -7.17 22.64 3.62
CA GLY A 283 -7.78 21.35 3.33
C GLY A 283 -6.75 20.28 2.90
N LYS A 284 -5.69 20.67 2.18
CA LYS A 284 -4.60 19.77 1.78
C LYS A 284 -3.63 19.46 2.92
N LEU A 285 -3.36 20.43 3.78
CA LEU A 285 -2.50 20.28 4.96
C LEU A 285 -3.16 19.49 6.09
N GLY A 286 -4.47 19.55 6.20
CA GLY A 286 -5.25 18.78 7.18
C GLY A 286 -5.08 19.21 8.65
N PRO A 287 -4.81 20.50 9.01
CA PRO A 287 -4.58 20.85 10.41
C PRO A 287 -5.91 20.90 11.21
N ALA A 288 -5.94 20.22 12.36
CA ALA A 288 -7.10 20.29 13.25
C ALA A 288 -7.44 21.73 13.72
N ALA A 289 -6.45 22.63 13.78
CA ALA A 289 -6.64 24.04 14.15
C ALA A 289 -7.52 24.81 13.16
N ALA A 290 -7.67 24.35 11.90
CA ALA A 290 -8.48 25.00 10.88
C ALA A 290 -9.97 24.65 10.98
N VAL A 291 -10.33 23.54 11.64
CA VAL A 291 -11.66 22.95 11.60
C VAL A 291 -12.75 23.94 12.04
N ASP A 292 -12.59 24.61 13.18
CA ASP A 292 -13.59 25.57 13.70
C ASP A 292 -13.76 26.79 12.79
N ARG A 293 -12.65 27.29 12.19
CA ARG A 293 -12.69 28.44 11.27
C ARG A 293 -13.36 28.05 9.94
N LEU A 294 -13.00 26.89 9.39
CA LEU A 294 -13.60 26.36 8.16
C LEU A 294 -15.11 26.08 8.34
N ALA A 295 -15.50 25.51 9.49
CA ALA A 295 -16.91 25.29 9.78
C ALA A 295 -17.70 26.61 9.88
N THR A 296 -17.10 27.67 10.47
CA THR A 296 -17.73 29.00 10.51
C THR A 296 -17.90 29.61 9.11
N ILE A 297 -16.92 29.38 8.22
CA ILE A 297 -17.01 29.79 6.81
C ILE A 297 -18.09 28.97 6.08
N ALA A 298 -18.16 27.66 6.31
CA ALA A 298 -19.18 26.79 5.72
C ALA A 298 -20.61 27.17 6.14
N GLU A 299 -20.80 27.66 7.37
CA GLU A 299 -22.09 28.17 7.93
C GLU A 299 -22.43 29.58 7.42
N SER A 300 -21.52 30.24 6.70
CA SER A 300 -21.75 31.59 6.18
C SER A 300 -22.65 31.54 4.95
N ASN A 301 -23.35 32.67 4.67
CA ASN A 301 -24.15 32.81 3.46
C ASN A 301 -23.31 33.10 2.20
N ASP A 302 -22.00 33.05 2.30
CA ASP A 302 -21.09 33.22 1.16
C ASP A 302 -20.83 31.88 0.49
N PHE A 303 -21.64 31.53 -0.49
CA PHE A 303 -21.54 30.27 -1.25
C PHE A 303 -20.13 30.05 -1.88
N PHE A 304 -19.48 31.14 -2.33
CA PHE A 304 -18.17 31.04 -2.96
C PHE A 304 -17.09 30.50 -2.01
N LEU A 305 -17.19 30.80 -0.71
CA LEU A 305 -16.26 30.29 0.29
C LEU A 305 -16.81 29.08 1.06
N ALA A 306 -18.13 28.95 1.21
CA ALA A 306 -18.74 27.85 1.95
C ALA A 306 -18.49 26.48 1.27
N PHE A 307 -18.55 26.46 -0.06
CA PHE A 307 -18.31 25.23 -0.83
C PHE A 307 -16.87 24.67 -0.64
N PRO A 308 -15.78 25.45 -0.90
CA PRO A 308 -14.43 24.97 -0.64
C PRO A 308 -14.13 24.70 0.82
N ALA A 309 -14.82 25.40 1.77
CA ALA A 309 -14.67 25.12 3.19
C ALA A 309 -15.24 23.73 3.56
N LEU A 310 -16.38 23.35 2.97
CA LEU A 310 -16.92 22.00 3.12
C LEU A 310 -16.00 20.94 2.52
N ASP A 311 -15.46 21.16 1.31
CA ASP A 311 -14.49 20.25 0.71
C ASP A 311 -13.21 20.11 1.56
N ALA A 312 -12.71 21.20 2.13
CA ALA A 312 -11.58 21.19 3.05
C ALA A 312 -11.89 20.38 4.33
N LEU A 313 -13.08 20.54 4.90
CA LEU A 313 -13.52 19.78 6.09
C LEU A 313 -13.64 18.28 5.80
N ALA A 314 -14.12 17.89 4.60
CA ALA A 314 -14.15 16.49 4.16
C ALA A 314 -12.76 15.88 4.13
N ARG A 315 -11.76 16.62 3.62
CA ARG A 315 -10.36 16.19 3.54
C ARG A 315 -9.69 16.09 4.90
N ILE A 316 -9.92 17.07 5.79
CA ILE A 316 -9.39 17.05 7.17
C ILE A 316 -9.96 15.87 7.95
N SER A 317 -11.20 15.47 7.63
CA SER A 317 -11.87 14.29 8.19
C SER A 317 -11.96 14.28 9.71
N ASP A 318 -12.23 15.43 10.35
CA ASP A 318 -12.47 15.53 11.80
C ASP A 318 -13.95 15.26 12.12
N PRO A 319 -14.31 14.14 12.78
CA PRO A 319 -15.69 13.83 13.11
C PRO A 319 -16.35 14.85 14.05
N ALA A 320 -15.56 15.59 14.84
CA ALA A 320 -16.08 16.55 15.81
C ALA A 320 -16.89 17.71 15.17
N VAL A 321 -16.71 17.95 13.86
CA VAL A 321 -17.43 19.01 13.16
C VAL A 321 -18.79 18.56 12.60
N ALA A 322 -19.07 17.25 12.55
CA ALA A 322 -20.31 16.71 11.98
C ALA A 322 -21.58 17.38 12.50
N PRO A 323 -21.76 17.65 13.83
CA PRO A 323 -22.95 18.33 14.34
C PRO A 323 -23.18 19.74 13.79
N ARG A 324 -22.10 20.44 13.36
CA ARG A 324 -22.18 21.76 12.72
C ARG A 324 -22.58 21.67 11.25
N ILE A 325 -22.24 20.56 10.58
CA ILE A 325 -22.56 20.33 9.17
C ILE A 325 -24.00 19.86 8.97
N VAL A 326 -24.56 19.09 9.93
CA VAL A 326 -25.94 18.57 9.86
C VAL A 326 -26.99 19.64 9.52
N PRO A 327 -27.01 20.85 10.13
CA PRO A 327 -27.95 21.87 9.75
C PRO A 327 -27.91 22.34 8.30
N LEU A 328 -26.70 22.25 7.67
CA LEU A 328 -26.49 22.68 6.28
C LEU A 328 -27.16 21.74 5.28
N LEU A 329 -27.54 20.52 5.66
CA LEU A 329 -28.38 19.64 4.84
C LEU A 329 -29.69 20.28 4.40
N GLY A 330 -30.18 21.28 5.13
CA GLY A 330 -31.39 22.06 4.80
C GLY A 330 -31.19 23.14 3.74
N ASP A 331 -29.96 23.49 3.41
CA ASP A 331 -29.65 24.57 2.45
C ASP A 331 -29.73 24.09 1.00
N ALA A 332 -30.30 24.90 0.12
CA ALA A 332 -30.51 24.55 -1.27
C ALA A 332 -29.23 24.58 -2.12
N LEU A 333 -28.18 25.32 -1.69
CA LEU A 333 -26.93 25.51 -2.44
C LEU A 333 -25.82 24.58 -1.95
N VAL A 334 -25.71 24.37 -0.66
CA VAL A 334 -24.61 23.59 -0.07
C VAL A 334 -25.06 22.26 0.52
N GLY A 335 -26.35 21.94 0.52
CA GLY A 335 -26.92 20.77 1.17
C GLY A 335 -26.37 19.43 0.63
N ASP A 336 -26.14 19.34 -0.67
CA ASP A 336 -25.56 18.13 -1.28
C ASP A 336 -24.08 18.00 -0.91
N GLN A 337 -23.32 19.11 -0.85
CA GLN A 337 -21.93 19.10 -0.39
C GLN A 337 -21.86 18.75 1.12
N ALA A 338 -22.78 19.25 1.91
CA ALA A 338 -22.89 18.88 3.32
C ALA A 338 -23.17 17.37 3.50
N ALA A 339 -24.01 16.78 2.64
CA ALA A 339 -24.27 15.34 2.64
C ALA A 339 -23.00 14.54 2.29
N ASP A 340 -22.23 14.98 1.32
CA ASP A 340 -20.94 14.36 0.95
C ASP A 340 -19.94 14.41 2.12
N VAL A 341 -19.75 15.58 2.73
CA VAL A 341 -18.91 15.75 3.93
C VAL A 341 -19.33 14.79 5.04
N LEU A 342 -20.64 14.71 5.35
CA LEU A 342 -21.16 13.79 6.36
C LEU A 342 -20.94 12.32 5.99
N GLY A 343 -20.86 11.98 4.71
CA GLY A 343 -20.44 10.68 4.25
C GLY A 343 -19.02 10.35 4.69
N HIS A 344 -18.11 11.33 4.66
CA HIS A 344 -16.71 11.17 5.06
C HIS A 344 -16.50 11.17 6.57
N ILE A 345 -17.17 12.08 7.31
CA ILE A 345 -16.90 12.31 8.74
C ILE A 345 -18.05 11.93 9.67
N GLY A 346 -19.28 11.81 9.16
CA GLY A 346 -20.48 11.59 9.96
C GLY A 346 -20.48 10.23 10.68
N ASP A 347 -21.15 10.19 11.80
CA ASP A 347 -21.43 9.01 12.59
C ASP A 347 -22.92 8.60 12.52
N GLU A 348 -23.39 7.79 13.48
CA GLU A 348 -24.79 7.37 13.53
C GLU A 348 -25.77 8.52 13.73
N GLU A 349 -25.33 9.65 14.32
CA GLU A 349 -26.17 10.83 14.54
C GLU A 349 -26.49 11.55 13.24
N ALA A 350 -25.61 11.46 12.23
CA ALA A 350 -25.83 12.03 10.91
C ALA A 350 -26.83 11.23 10.05
N VAL A 351 -27.09 9.95 10.38
CA VAL A 351 -27.93 9.05 9.56
C VAL A 351 -29.37 9.56 9.45
N VAL A 352 -30.01 9.91 10.57
CA VAL A 352 -31.40 10.35 10.55
C VAL A 352 -31.56 11.69 9.81
N PRO A 353 -30.73 12.73 10.04
CA PRO A 353 -30.75 13.95 9.23
C PRO A 353 -30.55 13.69 7.71
N LEU A 354 -29.61 12.85 7.32
CA LEU A 354 -29.39 12.48 5.92
C LEU A 354 -30.63 11.82 5.30
N VAL A 355 -31.24 10.86 6.01
CA VAL A 355 -32.47 10.19 5.54
C VAL A 355 -33.61 11.19 5.37
N ARG A 356 -33.77 12.16 6.30
CA ARG A 356 -34.80 13.21 6.20
C ARG A 356 -34.53 14.18 5.04
N ALA A 357 -33.28 14.41 4.69
CA ALA A 357 -32.93 15.24 3.54
C ALA A 357 -33.43 14.64 2.21
N LEU A 358 -33.69 13.33 2.14
CA LEU A 358 -34.33 12.68 0.99
C LEU A 358 -35.73 13.19 0.68
N ASP A 359 -36.42 13.81 1.62
CA ASP A 359 -37.74 14.38 1.39
C ASP A 359 -37.73 15.74 0.69
N ARG A 360 -36.57 16.36 0.54
CA ARG A 360 -36.40 17.61 -0.17
C ARG A 360 -36.39 17.38 -1.69
N PRO A 361 -37.20 18.07 -2.49
CA PRO A 361 -37.25 17.85 -3.95
C PRO A 361 -35.95 18.16 -4.70
N ASP A 362 -35.17 19.11 -4.18
CA ASP A 362 -33.91 19.62 -4.72
C ASP A 362 -32.68 18.83 -4.29
N ALA A 363 -32.77 17.98 -3.25
CA ALA A 363 -31.63 17.20 -2.77
C ALA A 363 -31.22 16.09 -3.73
N SER A 364 -29.91 15.86 -3.87
CA SER A 364 -29.33 14.76 -4.65
C SER A 364 -29.52 13.44 -3.91
N VAL A 365 -30.37 12.57 -4.45
CA VAL A 365 -30.60 11.22 -3.89
C VAL A 365 -29.31 10.40 -3.91
N ALA A 366 -28.53 10.51 -5.00
CA ALA A 366 -27.27 9.76 -5.16
C ALA A 366 -26.27 10.11 -4.05
N THR A 367 -26.01 11.41 -3.81
CA THR A 367 -25.07 11.89 -2.81
C THR A 367 -25.46 11.46 -1.40
N ILE A 368 -26.75 11.59 -1.05
CA ILE A 368 -27.24 11.17 0.26
C ILE A 368 -27.09 9.67 0.47
N VAL A 369 -27.43 8.87 -0.54
CA VAL A 369 -27.33 7.41 -0.49
C VAL A 369 -25.86 6.97 -0.39
N GLU A 370 -24.96 7.61 -1.13
CA GLU A 370 -23.52 7.37 -1.05
C GLU A 370 -22.98 7.69 0.34
N ALA A 371 -23.40 8.79 0.94
CA ALA A 371 -23.06 9.16 2.31
C ALA A 371 -23.52 8.11 3.33
N LEU A 372 -24.77 7.63 3.23
CA LEU A 372 -25.30 6.56 4.10
C LEU A 372 -24.51 5.25 3.97
N VAL A 373 -24.16 4.86 2.73
CA VAL A 373 -23.35 3.67 2.47
C VAL A 373 -21.93 3.85 3.02
N ALA A 374 -21.32 5.04 2.87
CA ALA A 374 -19.99 5.33 3.39
C ALA A 374 -19.97 5.24 4.94
N ILE A 375 -20.96 5.78 5.63
CA ILE A 375 -21.12 5.65 7.09
C ILE A 375 -21.26 4.17 7.46
N SER A 376 -22.17 3.42 6.83
CA SER A 376 -22.39 2.00 7.10
C SER A 376 -21.13 1.16 6.88
N ARG A 377 -20.39 1.42 5.79
CA ARG A 377 -19.12 0.73 5.47
C ARG A 377 -18.09 1.01 6.57
N ARG A 378 -17.89 2.26 6.97
CA ARG A 378 -16.95 2.64 8.04
C ARG A 378 -17.27 1.94 9.36
N TYR A 379 -18.55 1.83 9.74
CA TYR A 379 -18.96 1.08 10.93
C TYR A 379 -18.69 -0.41 10.80
N ARG A 380 -18.87 -1.00 9.62
CA ARG A 380 -18.54 -2.41 9.36
C ARG A 380 -17.04 -2.69 9.46
N GLU A 381 -16.22 -1.79 8.91
CA GLU A 381 -14.76 -1.91 8.93
C GLU A 381 -14.18 -1.72 10.33
N THR A 382 -14.75 -0.81 11.12
CA THR A 382 -14.23 -0.46 12.46
C THR A 382 -14.77 -1.33 13.58
N LEU A 383 -16.05 -1.74 13.50
CA LEU A 383 -16.77 -2.45 14.57
C LEU A 383 -17.19 -3.87 14.19
N GLY A 384 -16.97 -4.29 12.94
CA GLY A 384 -17.39 -5.59 12.41
C GLY A 384 -18.91 -5.71 12.15
N VAL A 385 -19.71 -4.71 12.54
CA VAL A 385 -21.17 -4.71 12.39
C VAL A 385 -21.69 -3.34 11.95
N ALA A 386 -22.67 -3.32 11.06
CA ALA A 386 -23.34 -2.11 10.59
C ALA A 386 -24.88 -2.20 10.66
N GLY A 387 -25.43 -3.28 11.19
CA GLY A 387 -26.87 -3.54 11.18
C GLY A 387 -27.71 -2.45 11.88
N HIS A 388 -27.16 -1.76 12.87
CA HIS A 388 -27.85 -0.66 13.55
C HIS A 388 -28.01 0.58 12.64
N ILE A 389 -27.04 0.87 11.75
CA ILE A 389 -27.14 1.96 10.74
C ILE A 389 -28.26 1.64 9.76
N GLU A 390 -28.33 0.40 9.28
CA GLU A 390 -29.38 -0.09 8.38
C GLU A 390 -30.77 0.03 9.04
N ASP A 391 -30.85 -0.29 10.35
CA ASP A 391 -32.07 -0.16 11.13
C ASP A 391 -32.49 1.31 11.34
N LEU A 392 -31.53 2.23 11.55
CA LEU A 392 -31.80 3.66 11.64
C LEU A 392 -32.39 4.19 10.33
N VAL A 393 -31.78 3.84 9.19
CA VAL A 393 -32.30 4.21 7.87
C VAL A 393 -33.73 3.69 7.68
N ARG A 394 -33.98 2.42 8.00
CA ARG A 394 -35.30 1.78 7.83
C ARG A 394 -36.40 2.44 8.69
N ARG A 395 -36.04 2.87 9.89
CA ARG A 395 -37.00 3.53 10.80
C ARG A 395 -37.24 5.00 10.45
N ALA A 396 -36.24 5.69 9.92
CA ALA A 396 -36.30 7.13 9.67
C ALA A 396 -36.86 7.48 8.29
N ILE A 397 -36.77 6.55 7.32
CA ILE A 397 -37.17 6.85 5.94
C ILE A 397 -38.67 7.03 5.79
N SER A 398 -39.07 8.11 5.12
CA SER A 398 -40.47 8.39 4.75
C SER A 398 -40.87 7.60 3.49
N PRO A 399 -42.15 7.41 3.22
CA PRO A 399 -42.63 6.86 1.94
C PRO A 399 -42.13 7.66 0.72
N SER A 400 -42.06 9.00 0.85
CA SER A 400 -41.54 9.90 -0.19
C SER A 400 -40.06 9.65 -0.46
N GLY A 401 -39.22 9.60 0.58
CA GLY A 401 -37.80 9.34 0.47
C GLY A 401 -37.52 7.96 -0.13
N ALA A 402 -38.25 6.93 0.29
CA ALA A 402 -38.16 5.58 -0.29
C ALA A 402 -38.49 5.56 -1.78
N GLN A 403 -39.58 6.26 -2.19
CA GLN A 403 -39.97 6.34 -3.60
C GLN A 403 -38.92 7.07 -4.44
N ARG A 404 -38.26 8.11 -3.92
CA ARG A 404 -37.19 8.81 -4.62
C ARG A 404 -35.97 7.91 -4.86
N ILE A 405 -35.61 7.06 -3.89
CA ILE A 405 -34.53 6.06 -4.08
C ILE A 405 -34.92 5.06 -5.18
N ILE A 406 -36.16 4.54 -5.16
CA ILE A 406 -36.69 3.63 -6.16
C ILE A 406 -36.63 4.27 -7.57
N ASP A 407 -37.13 5.51 -7.69
CA ASP A 407 -37.16 6.23 -8.97
C ASP A 407 -35.74 6.54 -9.48
N ALA A 408 -34.79 6.84 -8.58
CA ALA A 408 -33.40 7.06 -8.92
C ALA A 408 -32.75 5.76 -9.44
N ALA A 409 -32.95 4.65 -8.73
CA ALA A 409 -32.40 3.35 -9.14
C ALA A 409 -32.93 2.86 -10.48
N ALA A 410 -34.19 3.19 -10.81
CA ALA A 410 -34.80 2.84 -12.09
C ALA A 410 -34.27 3.66 -13.28
N LYS A 411 -33.67 4.83 -13.04
CA LYS A 411 -33.22 5.78 -14.08
C LYS A 411 -31.70 5.82 -14.26
N THR A 412 -30.96 5.38 -13.26
CA THR A 412 -29.51 5.49 -13.18
C THR A 412 -28.82 4.21 -13.67
N SER A 413 -27.77 4.38 -14.45
CA SER A 413 -26.88 3.28 -14.91
C SER A 413 -25.41 3.53 -14.58
N ASP A 414 -25.10 4.56 -13.81
CA ASP A 414 -23.77 5.00 -13.44
C ASP A 414 -23.29 4.38 -12.12
N SER A 415 -22.15 4.86 -11.59
CA SER A 415 -21.53 4.35 -10.37
C SER A 415 -22.41 4.46 -9.12
N SER A 416 -23.38 5.40 -9.11
CA SER A 416 -24.27 5.60 -7.96
C SER A 416 -25.33 4.49 -7.82
N LEU A 417 -25.62 3.73 -8.90
CA LEU A 417 -26.55 2.59 -8.87
C LEU A 417 -26.14 1.57 -7.79
N LYS A 418 -24.85 1.36 -7.60
CA LYS A 418 -24.33 0.46 -6.57
C LYS A 418 -24.80 0.84 -5.16
N SER A 419 -24.65 2.10 -4.80
CA SER A 419 -25.07 2.60 -3.50
C SER A 419 -26.62 2.59 -3.33
N LEU A 420 -27.34 2.88 -4.41
CA LEU A 420 -28.79 2.80 -4.45
C LEU A 420 -29.29 1.37 -4.18
N VAL A 421 -28.70 0.35 -4.83
CA VAL A 421 -29.03 -1.06 -4.62
C VAL A 421 -28.74 -1.51 -3.20
N ILE A 422 -27.59 -1.09 -2.64
CA ILE A 422 -27.25 -1.40 -1.24
C ILE A 422 -28.31 -0.86 -0.28
N VAL A 423 -28.71 0.41 -0.42
CA VAL A 423 -29.73 1.03 0.46
C VAL A 423 -31.11 0.41 0.20
N LEU A 424 -31.48 0.10 -1.05
CA LEU A 424 -32.72 -0.66 -1.33
C LEU A 424 -32.73 -1.99 -0.58
N GLY A 425 -31.60 -2.68 -0.46
CA GLY A 425 -31.46 -3.90 0.34
C GLY A 425 -31.73 -3.71 1.84
N TRP A 426 -31.62 -2.49 2.37
CA TRP A 426 -31.96 -2.18 3.75
C TRP A 426 -33.46 -1.93 3.94
N LEU A 427 -34.16 -1.48 2.87
CA LEU A 427 -35.57 -1.15 2.92
C LEU A 427 -36.45 -2.43 2.81
N ARG A 428 -37.78 -2.27 2.98
CA ARG A 428 -38.73 -3.35 2.85
C ARG A 428 -39.99 -2.86 2.10
N GLY A 429 -40.62 -3.74 1.40
CA GLY A 429 -41.94 -3.51 0.77
C GLY A 429 -42.03 -3.91 -0.69
N PRO A 430 -43.26 -4.09 -1.22
CA PRO A 430 -43.48 -4.64 -2.56
C PRO A 430 -42.91 -3.79 -3.70
N ALA A 431 -42.77 -2.48 -3.52
CA ALA A 431 -42.18 -1.59 -4.52
C ALA A 431 -40.67 -1.84 -4.63
N VAL A 432 -39.96 -1.99 -3.50
CA VAL A 432 -38.54 -2.31 -3.43
C VAL A 432 -38.28 -3.68 -4.06
N GLU A 433 -39.10 -4.68 -3.71
CA GLU A 433 -38.98 -6.03 -4.30
C GLU A 433 -39.10 -6.00 -5.84
N ARG A 434 -40.07 -5.29 -6.39
CA ARG A 434 -40.20 -5.13 -7.86
C ARG A 434 -39.00 -4.45 -8.48
N THR A 435 -38.47 -3.42 -7.83
CA THR A 435 -37.30 -2.69 -8.35
C THR A 435 -36.07 -3.56 -8.37
N LEU A 436 -35.75 -4.29 -7.28
CA LEU A 436 -34.64 -5.22 -7.21
C LEU A 436 -34.80 -6.36 -8.26
N THR A 437 -36.02 -6.86 -8.45
CA THR A 437 -36.29 -7.88 -9.51
C THR A 437 -36.04 -7.32 -10.91
N HIS A 438 -36.45 -6.08 -11.18
CA HIS A 438 -36.25 -5.43 -12.47
C HIS A 438 -34.77 -5.17 -12.80
N LEU A 439 -33.93 -5.03 -11.77
CA LEU A 439 -32.48 -4.80 -11.92
C LEU A 439 -31.67 -6.09 -12.08
N LEU A 440 -32.28 -7.28 -12.09
CA LEU A 440 -31.54 -8.57 -12.13
C LEU A 440 -30.60 -8.72 -13.32
N GLY A 441 -30.90 -8.11 -14.47
CA GLY A 441 -30.07 -8.11 -15.67
C GLY A 441 -28.91 -7.10 -15.62
N ALA A 442 -28.83 -6.22 -14.59
CA ALA A 442 -27.80 -5.18 -14.50
C ALA A 442 -26.45 -5.75 -14.02
N SER A 443 -25.57 -6.06 -14.97
CA SER A 443 -24.25 -6.68 -14.69
C SER A 443 -23.32 -5.81 -13.82
N ALA A 444 -23.46 -4.49 -13.88
CA ALA A 444 -22.60 -3.53 -13.13
C ALA A 444 -22.78 -3.62 -11.60
N VAL A 445 -23.90 -4.14 -11.11
CA VAL A 445 -24.23 -4.20 -9.68
C VAL A 445 -24.63 -5.62 -9.24
N HIS A 446 -24.20 -6.62 -10.00
CA HIS A 446 -24.63 -8.00 -9.82
C HIS A 446 -24.41 -8.51 -8.38
N GLN A 447 -23.25 -8.26 -7.78
CA GLN A 447 -22.94 -8.73 -6.43
C GLN A 447 -23.83 -8.06 -5.39
N GLU A 448 -23.91 -6.74 -5.42
CA GLU A 448 -24.69 -5.95 -4.47
C GLU A 448 -26.19 -6.28 -4.56
N LEU A 449 -26.66 -6.54 -5.78
CA LEU A 449 -28.03 -6.92 -6.03
C LEU A 449 -28.37 -8.31 -5.44
N ILE A 450 -27.51 -9.29 -5.64
CA ILE A 450 -27.68 -10.62 -5.03
C ILE A 450 -27.68 -10.49 -3.50
N GLU A 451 -26.74 -9.74 -2.92
CA GLU A 451 -26.70 -9.50 -1.48
C GLU A 451 -27.97 -8.82 -0.96
N ALA A 452 -28.49 -7.81 -1.68
CA ALA A 452 -29.74 -7.13 -1.34
C ALA A 452 -30.93 -8.09 -1.36
N ILE A 453 -31.05 -8.90 -2.41
CA ILE A 453 -32.13 -9.89 -2.58
C ILE A 453 -32.06 -10.99 -1.50
N VAL A 454 -30.87 -11.52 -1.23
CA VAL A 454 -30.66 -12.55 -0.19
C VAL A 454 -31.05 -12.01 1.19
N ARG A 455 -30.79 -10.74 1.45
CA ARG A 455 -31.19 -10.07 2.71
C ARG A 455 -32.71 -9.96 2.87
N PHE A 456 -33.46 -9.90 1.79
CA PHE A 456 -34.93 -10.01 1.81
C PHE A 456 -35.38 -11.43 2.17
N GLY A 457 -34.70 -12.44 1.65
CA GLY A 457 -34.95 -13.85 1.92
C GLY A 457 -36.24 -14.39 1.26
N SER A 458 -36.95 -15.25 1.99
CA SER A 458 -38.11 -16.01 1.45
C SER A 458 -39.25 -15.20 0.75
N PRO A 459 -39.51 -13.90 1.07
CA PRO A 459 -40.50 -13.11 0.32
C PRO A 459 -40.17 -12.91 -1.17
N MET A 460 -38.88 -12.97 -1.56
CA MET A 460 -38.44 -12.79 -2.93
C MET A 460 -38.59 -14.07 -3.79
N VAL A 461 -38.72 -15.24 -3.16
CA VAL A 461 -38.60 -16.57 -3.84
C VAL A 461 -39.58 -16.72 -5.00
N ASP A 462 -40.88 -16.43 -4.80
CA ASP A 462 -41.88 -16.62 -5.83
C ASP A 462 -41.65 -15.73 -7.06
N ARG A 463 -41.19 -14.46 -6.83
CA ARG A 463 -40.79 -13.56 -7.93
C ARG A 463 -39.55 -14.03 -8.65
N LEU A 464 -38.57 -14.54 -7.93
CA LEU A 464 -37.33 -15.06 -8.53
C LEU A 464 -37.61 -16.31 -9.36
N ILE A 465 -38.54 -17.18 -8.92
CA ILE A 465 -38.98 -18.34 -9.69
C ILE A 465 -39.59 -17.90 -11.04
N GLU A 466 -40.38 -16.81 -11.05
CA GLU A 466 -40.92 -16.25 -12.30
C GLU A 466 -39.76 -15.76 -13.22
N GLN A 467 -38.70 -15.16 -12.68
CA GLN A 467 -37.56 -14.62 -13.43
C GLN A 467 -36.62 -15.72 -13.97
N VAL A 468 -36.66 -16.93 -13.43
CA VAL A 468 -35.92 -18.07 -14.00
C VAL A 468 -36.40 -18.39 -15.44
N GLN A 469 -37.59 -18.01 -15.81
CA GLN A 469 -38.18 -18.17 -17.15
C GLN A 469 -38.08 -16.88 -18.00
N ASP A 470 -37.32 -15.86 -17.59
CA ASP A 470 -37.15 -14.61 -18.35
C ASP A 470 -36.46 -14.85 -19.71
N ALA A 471 -36.68 -13.95 -20.66
CA ALA A 471 -36.03 -14.03 -21.97
C ALA A 471 -34.53 -13.61 -21.89
N ASP A 472 -34.12 -12.80 -20.88
CA ASP A 472 -32.77 -12.36 -20.70
C ASP A 472 -31.95 -13.35 -19.87
N LEU A 473 -30.85 -13.86 -20.45
CA LEU A 473 -29.99 -14.86 -19.81
C LEU A 473 -29.33 -14.30 -18.51
N ALA A 474 -28.94 -13.01 -18.47
CA ALA A 474 -28.36 -12.44 -17.29
C ALA A 474 -29.35 -12.40 -16.12
N THR A 475 -30.59 -12.05 -16.38
CA THR A 475 -31.71 -12.09 -15.44
C THR A 475 -31.95 -13.49 -14.91
N ARG A 476 -32.06 -14.51 -15.81
CA ARG A 476 -32.23 -15.92 -15.43
C ARG A 476 -31.10 -16.40 -14.52
N ARG A 477 -29.86 -16.12 -14.92
CA ARG A 477 -28.68 -16.53 -14.17
C ARG A 477 -28.66 -15.89 -12.77
N ALA A 478 -28.94 -14.58 -12.66
CA ALA A 478 -29.01 -13.89 -11.39
C ALA A 478 -30.10 -14.45 -10.47
N ALA A 479 -31.30 -14.77 -11.03
CA ALA A 479 -32.39 -15.39 -10.30
C ALA A 479 -32.02 -16.77 -9.76
N VAL A 480 -31.40 -17.62 -10.57
CA VAL A 480 -30.89 -18.95 -10.16
C VAL A 480 -29.90 -18.85 -9.01
N ILE A 481 -28.91 -17.93 -9.12
CA ILE A 481 -27.91 -17.71 -8.07
C ILE A 481 -28.55 -17.20 -6.78
N ALA A 482 -29.47 -16.22 -6.87
CA ALA A 482 -30.16 -15.65 -5.72
C ALA A 482 -31.01 -16.70 -4.99
N LEU A 483 -31.78 -17.54 -5.73
CA LEU A 483 -32.57 -18.64 -5.16
C LEU A 483 -31.67 -19.60 -4.35
N GLY A 484 -30.50 -19.95 -4.89
CA GLY A 484 -29.56 -20.81 -4.19
C GLY A 484 -29.00 -20.18 -2.91
N HIS A 485 -28.82 -18.88 -2.88
CA HIS A 485 -28.33 -18.17 -1.68
C HIS A 485 -29.41 -17.93 -0.63
N ILE A 486 -30.68 -17.77 -1.04
CA ILE A 486 -31.81 -17.66 -0.10
C ILE A 486 -32.04 -18.96 0.66
N GLY A 487 -31.83 -20.11 0.01
CA GLY A 487 -31.91 -21.42 0.66
C GLY A 487 -33.33 -21.91 0.92
N ASP A 488 -34.35 -21.41 0.22
CA ASP A 488 -35.75 -21.82 0.40
C ASP A 488 -36.10 -23.00 -0.54
N ALA A 489 -36.55 -24.08 0.06
CA ALA A 489 -36.86 -25.33 -0.67
C ALA A 489 -37.96 -25.20 -1.74
N ARG A 490 -38.74 -24.12 -1.74
CA ARG A 490 -39.74 -23.83 -2.82
C ARG A 490 -39.05 -23.62 -4.17
N ALA A 491 -37.80 -23.23 -4.20
CA ALA A 491 -37.00 -23.01 -5.41
C ALA A 491 -36.62 -24.32 -6.13
N VAL A 492 -36.57 -25.46 -5.40
CA VAL A 492 -36.06 -26.74 -5.95
C VAL A 492 -36.74 -27.17 -7.25
N PRO A 493 -38.08 -27.20 -7.39
CA PRO A 493 -38.70 -27.61 -8.65
C PRO A 493 -38.30 -26.73 -9.84
N ALA A 494 -38.20 -25.42 -9.65
CA ALA A 494 -37.79 -24.48 -10.70
C ALA A 494 -36.33 -24.67 -11.12
N LEU A 495 -35.44 -24.91 -10.16
CA LEU A 495 -34.02 -25.15 -10.41
C LEU A 495 -33.77 -26.52 -11.06
N VAL A 496 -34.59 -27.55 -10.74
CA VAL A 496 -34.57 -28.85 -11.41
C VAL A 496 -35.02 -28.69 -12.86
N ALA A 497 -36.09 -27.94 -13.12
CA ALA A 497 -36.55 -27.66 -14.48
C ALA A 497 -35.46 -26.98 -15.33
N VAL A 498 -34.66 -26.07 -14.78
CA VAL A 498 -33.50 -25.45 -15.46
C VAL A 498 -32.47 -26.52 -15.89
N ILE A 499 -32.20 -27.52 -15.06
CA ILE A 499 -31.31 -28.63 -15.44
C ILE A 499 -31.91 -29.46 -16.56
N GLU A 500 -33.22 -29.73 -16.51
CA GLU A 500 -33.94 -30.54 -17.52
C GLU A 500 -34.08 -29.81 -18.88
N GLU A 501 -34.08 -28.48 -18.91
CA GLU A 501 -34.05 -27.64 -20.12
C GLU A 501 -32.71 -27.69 -20.88
N ASP A 502 -31.66 -28.21 -20.27
CA ASP A 502 -30.28 -28.32 -20.80
C ASP A 502 -29.69 -27.02 -21.33
N ASP A 503 -30.02 -25.88 -20.67
CA ASP A 503 -29.40 -24.58 -20.98
C ASP A 503 -28.00 -24.55 -20.39
N ARG A 504 -26.97 -24.69 -21.24
CA ARG A 504 -25.57 -24.84 -20.86
C ARG A 504 -25.04 -23.71 -19.97
N ASP A 505 -25.54 -22.50 -20.19
CA ASP A 505 -25.10 -21.31 -19.40
C ASP A 505 -25.66 -21.33 -17.97
N LEU A 506 -26.71 -22.13 -17.71
CA LEU A 506 -27.39 -22.19 -16.42
C LEU A 506 -27.13 -23.49 -15.65
N LEU A 507 -26.69 -24.60 -16.32
CA LEU A 507 -26.46 -25.89 -15.66
C LEU A 507 -25.54 -25.78 -14.43
N GLY A 508 -24.37 -25.13 -14.55
CA GLY A 508 -23.44 -24.92 -13.44
C GLY A 508 -24.04 -24.10 -12.29
N PRO A 509 -24.59 -22.90 -12.56
CA PRO A 509 -25.30 -22.11 -11.55
C PRO A 509 -26.46 -22.85 -10.87
N ALA A 510 -27.27 -23.62 -11.62
CA ALA A 510 -28.41 -24.39 -11.07
C ALA A 510 -27.92 -25.54 -10.17
N ALA A 511 -26.91 -26.30 -10.60
CA ALA A 511 -26.28 -27.33 -9.78
C ALA A 511 -25.71 -26.73 -8.48
N GLY A 512 -25.02 -25.58 -8.57
CA GLY A 512 -24.52 -24.89 -7.40
C GLY A 512 -25.60 -24.35 -6.46
N ALA A 513 -26.75 -23.92 -6.99
CA ALA A 513 -27.90 -23.51 -6.19
C ALA A 513 -28.53 -24.71 -5.47
N LEU A 514 -28.74 -25.82 -6.18
CA LEU A 514 -29.27 -27.08 -5.60
C LEU A 514 -28.34 -27.67 -4.54
N ALA A 515 -27.03 -27.55 -4.72
CA ALA A 515 -26.03 -27.91 -3.70
C ALA A 515 -26.26 -27.19 -2.37
N ARG A 516 -26.52 -25.88 -2.41
CA ARG A 516 -26.80 -25.06 -1.24
C ARG A 516 -28.12 -25.37 -0.56
N LEU A 517 -29.13 -25.75 -1.37
CA LEU A 517 -30.45 -26.14 -0.86
C LEU A 517 -30.42 -27.51 -0.17
N GLY A 518 -29.54 -28.42 -0.56
CA GLY A 518 -29.37 -29.73 0.06
C GLY A 518 -30.61 -30.66 -0.04
N ASP A 519 -31.49 -30.44 -1.00
CA ASP A 519 -32.76 -31.15 -1.10
C ASP A 519 -32.63 -32.44 -1.95
N ALA A 520 -33.09 -33.59 -1.41
CA ALA A 520 -33.00 -34.89 -2.06
C ALA A 520 -33.71 -34.99 -3.41
N ARG A 521 -34.67 -34.12 -3.71
CA ARG A 521 -35.36 -34.07 -5.00
C ARG A 521 -34.44 -33.74 -6.17
N ALA A 522 -33.31 -33.06 -5.91
CA ALA A 522 -32.31 -32.72 -6.89
C ALA A 522 -31.37 -33.89 -7.26
N PHE A 523 -31.40 -35.00 -6.52
CA PHE A 523 -30.41 -36.07 -6.63
C PHE A 523 -30.32 -36.67 -8.04
N GLU A 524 -31.42 -37.21 -8.59
CA GLU A 524 -31.40 -37.84 -9.92
C GLU A 524 -31.14 -36.84 -11.06
N PRO A 525 -31.73 -35.63 -11.09
CA PRO A 525 -31.33 -34.61 -12.06
C PRO A 525 -29.83 -34.31 -12.07
N LEU A 526 -29.21 -34.21 -10.92
CA LEU A 526 -27.75 -33.97 -10.79
C LEU A 526 -26.92 -35.19 -11.21
N VAL A 527 -27.40 -36.41 -10.97
CA VAL A 527 -26.78 -37.65 -11.51
C VAL A 527 -26.78 -37.64 -13.04
N GLY A 528 -27.81 -37.11 -13.67
CA GLY A 528 -27.86 -36.93 -15.13
C GLY A 528 -26.73 -36.08 -15.71
N LEU A 529 -26.22 -35.10 -14.95
CA LEU A 529 -25.11 -34.21 -15.35
C LEU A 529 -23.72 -34.82 -15.19
N LEU A 530 -23.56 -35.99 -14.58
CA LEU A 530 -22.27 -36.64 -14.38
C LEU A 530 -21.56 -37.08 -15.66
N GLY A 531 -22.32 -37.24 -16.76
CA GLY A 531 -21.81 -37.56 -18.10
C GLY A 531 -21.69 -36.34 -19.03
N ASP A 532 -21.90 -35.12 -18.56
CA ASP A 532 -21.84 -33.94 -19.43
C ASP A 532 -20.47 -33.76 -20.08
N ASP A 533 -20.43 -33.30 -21.34
CA ASP A 533 -19.17 -33.07 -22.05
C ASP A 533 -18.35 -31.92 -21.40
N ASP A 534 -19.03 -30.93 -20.79
CA ASP A 534 -18.36 -29.82 -20.09
C ASP A 534 -17.90 -30.27 -18.72
N LEU A 535 -16.57 -30.17 -18.51
CA LEU A 535 -15.93 -30.48 -17.24
C LEU A 535 -16.46 -29.63 -16.10
N SER A 536 -16.82 -28.37 -16.37
CA SER A 536 -17.31 -27.44 -15.32
C SER A 536 -18.69 -27.85 -14.82
N VAL A 537 -19.55 -28.34 -15.71
CA VAL A 537 -20.87 -28.87 -15.35
C VAL A 537 -20.73 -30.15 -14.53
N ARG A 538 -19.85 -31.10 -14.96
CA ARG A 538 -19.57 -32.30 -14.15
C ARG A 538 -19.07 -31.98 -12.77
N HIS A 539 -18.13 -31.04 -12.64
CA HIS A 539 -17.60 -30.62 -11.33
C HIS A 539 -18.66 -29.97 -10.43
N ALA A 540 -19.55 -29.15 -11.02
CA ALA A 540 -20.67 -28.58 -10.29
C ALA A 540 -21.65 -29.66 -9.79
N ALA A 541 -21.95 -30.65 -10.63
CA ALA A 541 -22.82 -31.80 -10.29
C ALA A 541 -22.19 -32.67 -9.19
N ILE A 542 -20.89 -33.01 -9.28
CA ILE A 542 -20.15 -33.75 -8.24
C ILE A 542 -20.19 -32.98 -6.92
N GLY A 543 -19.86 -31.66 -6.93
CA GLY A 543 -19.91 -30.82 -5.75
C GLY A 543 -21.29 -30.74 -5.10
N ALA A 544 -22.33 -30.65 -5.94
CA ALA A 544 -23.75 -30.65 -5.50
C ALA A 544 -24.16 -31.98 -4.86
N LEU A 545 -23.86 -33.10 -5.50
CA LEU A 545 -24.14 -34.44 -4.98
C LEU A 545 -23.40 -34.69 -3.66
N ASN A 546 -22.14 -34.21 -3.53
CA ASN A 546 -21.40 -34.32 -2.30
C ASN A 546 -22.04 -33.52 -1.14
N SER A 547 -22.78 -32.47 -1.42
CA SER A 547 -23.46 -31.63 -0.42
C SER A 547 -24.82 -32.15 0.02
N ILE A 548 -25.54 -32.89 -0.84
CA ILE A 548 -26.96 -33.31 -0.62
C ILE A 548 -27.07 -34.46 0.41
N GLY A 549 -26.10 -35.37 0.48
CA GLY A 549 -26.10 -36.45 1.47
C GLY A 549 -27.27 -37.43 1.34
N PHE A 550 -27.48 -38.05 0.20
CA PHE A 550 -28.58 -38.96 -0.07
C PHE A 550 -28.33 -40.37 0.50
N ALA A 551 -29.29 -40.96 1.18
CA ALA A 551 -29.15 -42.30 1.82
C ALA A 551 -28.85 -43.45 0.82
N GLY A 552 -29.25 -43.34 -0.44
CA GLY A 552 -28.99 -44.29 -1.53
C GLY A 552 -27.68 -44.02 -2.30
N MET A 553 -26.89 -43.04 -1.94
CA MET A 553 -25.73 -42.57 -2.71
C MET A 553 -24.74 -43.70 -3.01
N ALA A 554 -24.34 -44.50 -2.00
CA ALA A 554 -23.38 -45.58 -2.18
C ALA A 554 -23.85 -46.61 -3.21
N ALA A 555 -25.10 -47.06 -3.12
CA ALA A 555 -25.67 -48.01 -4.07
C ALA A 555 -25.75 -47.43 -5.49
N ARG A 556 -26.10 -46.15 -5.61
CA ARG A 556 -26.18 -45.47 -6.90
C ARG A 556 -24.79 -45.30 -7.52
N MET A 557 -23.79 -44.82 -6.74
CA MET A 557 -22.41 -44.71 -7.20
C MET A 557 -21.84 -46.08 -7.61
N ARG A 558 -22.12 -47.14 -6.84
CA ARG A 558 -21.70 -48.48 -7.20
C ARG A 558 -22.21 -48.92 -8.59
N ALA A 559 -23.46 -48.60 -8.93
CA ALA A 559 -24.03 -48.90 -10.26
C ALA A 559 -23.36 -48.04 -11.35
N LEU A 560 -23.05 -46.77 -11.06
CA LEU A 560 -22.44 -45.84 -12.03
C LEU A 560 -20.95 -46.11 -12.28
N LEU A 561 -20.26 -46.79 -11.37
CA LEU A 561 -18.87 -47.24 -11.58
C LEU A 561 -18.73 -48.19 -12.76
N ASP A 562 -19.82 -48.90 -13.15
CA ASP A 562 -19.87 -49.82 -14.29
C ASP A 562 -20.59 -49.19 -15.50
N ALA A 563 -20.87 -47.89 -15.51
CA ALA A 563 -21.53 -47.19 -16.62
C ALA A 563 -20.72 -47.28 -17.93
N PRO A 564 -21.38 -47.32 -19.11
CA PRO A 564 -20.71 -47.37 -20.41
C PRO A 564 -19.90 -46.09 -20.69
N ASP A 565 -20.40 -44.95 -20.25
CA ASP A 565 -19.77 -43.64 -20.45
C ASP A 565 -18.57 -43.42 -19.47
N PRO A 566 -17.36 -43.13 -19.96
CA PRO A 566 -16.20 -42.88 -19.11
C PRO A 566 -16.35 -41.64 -18.24
N HIS A 567 -17.04 -40.58 -18.65
CA HIS A 567 -17.26 -39.39 -17.83
C HIS A 567 -18.13 -39.70 -16.60
N VAL A 568 -19.16 -40.52 -16.80
CA VAL A 568 -20.01 -41.01 -15.69
C VAL A 568 -19.17 -41.85 -14.72
N ARG A 569 -18.33 -42.78 -15.24
CA ARG A 569 -17.47 -43.61 -14.39
C ARG A 569 -16.46 -42.77 -13.61
N GLU A 570 -15.77 -41.80 -14.28
CA GLU A 570 -14.85 -40.89 -13.63
C GLU A 570 -15.51 -40.10 -12.48
N SER A 571 -16.70 -39.54 -12.76
CA SER A 571 -17.48 -38.78 -11.78
C SER A 571 -17.92 -39.66 -10.59
N ALA A 572 -18.37 -40.90 -10.88
CA ALA A 572 -18.73 -41.87 -9.83
C ALA A 572 -17.53 -42.28 -8.97
N VAL A 573 -16.33 -42.45 -9.57
CA VAL A 573 -15.08 -42.71 -8.84
C VAL A 573 -14.79 -41.58 -7.88
N LYS A 574 -14.85 -40.32 -8.34
CA LYS A 574 -14.59 -39.14 -7.52
C LYS A 574 -15.55 -39.02 -6.34
N ILE A 575 -16.85 -39.28 -6.54
CA ILE A 575 -17.82 -39.22 -5.47
C ILE A 575 -17.63 -40.41 -4.49
N ALA A 576 -17.51 -41.64 -5.01
CA ALA A 576 -17.31 -42.83 -4.17
C ALA A 576 -16.03 -42.75 -3.35
N GLY A 577 -14.94 -42.24 -3.94
CA GLY A 577 -13.66 -42.06 -3.29
C GLY A 577 -13.68 -40.97 -2.23
N TYR A 578 -14.35 -39.84 -2.51
CA TYR A 578 -14.50 -38.76 -1.55
C TYR A 578 -15.18 -39.20 -0.24
N PHE A 579 -16.25 -40.00 -0.34
CA PHE A 579 -16.97 -40.52 0.84
C PHE A 579 -16.37 -41.80 1.42
N GLY A 580 -15.47 -42.47 0.71
CA GLY A 580 -14.90 -43.74 1.15
C GLY A 580 -15.94 -44.86 1.32
N TYR A 581 -16.91 -44.97 0.43
CA TYR A 581 -17.95 -45.99 0.54
C TYR A 581 -17.37 -47.40 0.42
N ARG A 582 -17.44 -48.18 1.49
CA ARG A 582 -16.92 -49.57 1.52
C ARG A 582 -17.58 -50.46 0.48
N GLU A 583 -18.89 -50.27 0.22
CA GLU A 583 -19.62 -51.01 -0.81
C GLU A 583 -19.10 -50.72 -2.22
N CYS A 584 -18.39 -49.61 -2.44
CA CYS A 584 -17.81 -49.25 -3.74
C CYS A 584 -16.34 -49.70 -3.88
N ALA A 585 -15.68 -50.16 -2.81
CA ALA A 585 -14.23 -50.38 -2.78
C ALA A 585 -13.77 -51.36 -3.88
N GLU A 586 -14.43 -52.55 -4.04
CA GLU A 586 -14.06 -53.52 -5.08
C GLU A 586 -14.23 -52.94 -6.50
N ALA A 587 -15.32 -52.24 -6.74
CA ALA A 587 -15.58 -51.61 -8.06
C ALA A 587 -14.58 -50.48 -8.33
N LEU A 588 -14.22 -49.71 -7.32
CA LEU A 588 -13.24 -48.61 -7.43
C LEU A 588 -11.83 -49.19 -7.73
N LEU A 589 -11.37 -50.20 -7.02
CA LEU A 589 -10.13 -50.91 -7.33
C LEU A 589 -10.10 -51.47 -8.74
N ALA A 590 -11.22 -52.03 -9.25
CA ALA A 590 -11.34 -52.50 -10.64
C ALA A 590 -11.13 -51.32 -11.64
N ARG A 591 -11.53 -50.08 -11.32
CA ARG A 591 -11.35 -48.91 -12.17
C ARG A 591 -9.89 -48.45 -12.24
N CYS A 592 -9.00 -48.89 -11.36
CA CYS A 592 -7.56 -48.67 -11.52
C CYS A 592 -6.98 -49.28 -12.81
N HIS A 593 -7.72 -50.21 -13.44
CA HIS A 593 -7.41 -50.82 -14.74
C HIS A 593 -8.43 -50.44 -15.81
N ASP A 594 -9.19 -49.36 -15.65
CA ASP A 594 -10.20 -48.92 -16.62
C ASP A 594 -9.56 -48.64 -18.00
N PRO A 595 -10.22 -48.95 -19.11
CA PRO A 595 -9.69 -48.62 -20.44
C PRO A 595 -9.47 -47.13 -20.66
N ASP A 596 -10.25 -46.29 -20.00
CA ASP A 596 -10.11 -44.83 -20.06
C ASP A 596 -9.08 -44.31 -19.07
N GLU A 597 -8.16 -43.46 -19.53
CA GLU A 597 -7.07 -42.90 -18.72
C GLU A 597 -7.54 -42.00 -17.58
N ALA A 598 -8.60 -41.18 -17.81
CA ALA A 598 -9.09 -40.26 -16.79
C ALA A 598 -9.75 -41.01 -15.64
N VAL A 599 -10.47 -42.09 -15.95
CA VAL A 599 -11.08 -42.99 -14.96
C VAL A 599 -9.98 -43.68 -14.16
N ARG A 600 -8.92 -44.20 -14.82
CA ARG A 600 -7.77 -44.83 -14.11
C ARG A 600 -7.10 -43.86 -13.17
N ALA A 601 -6.77 -42.65 -13.67
CA ALA A 601 -6.13 -41.65 -12.87
C ALA A 601 -6.95 -41.26 -11.63
N ALA A 602 -8.27 -41.05 -11.81
CA ALA A 602 -9.16 -40.74 -10.68
C ALA A 602 -9.26 -41.93 -9.70
N ALA A 603 -9.32 -43.17 -10.20
CA ALA A 603 -9.36 -44.36 -9.34
C ALA A 603 -8.09 -44.55 -8.52
N LEU A 604 -6.91 -44.36 -9.13
CA LEU A 604 -5.61 -44.41 -8.44
C LEU A 604 -5.48 -43.32 -7.36
N GLU A 605 -5.91 -42.08 -7.68
CA GLU A 605 -5.90 -40.96 -6.72
C GLU A 605 -6.72 -41.28 -5.46
N HIS A 606 -7.89 -41.88 -5.64
CA HIS A 606 -8.80 -42.16 -4.54
C HIS A 606 -8.55 -43.52 -3.86
N ALA A 607 -7.79 -44.42 -4.49
CA ALA A 607 -7.47 -45.75 -3.91
C ALA A 607 -6.74 -45.63 -2.57
N ALA A 608 -5.89 -44.61 -2.39
CA ALA A 608 -5.14 -44.41 -1.13
C ALA A 608 -6.02 -44.22 0.11
N TYR A 609 -7.28 -43.87 -0.04
CA TYR A 609 -8.23 -43.71 1.06
C TYR A 609 -8.99 -44.98 1.40
N LEU A 610 -8.75 -46.08 0.64
CA LEU A 610 -9.28 -47.38 0.93
C LEU A 610 -8.29 -48.09 1.89
N ASP A 611 -8.83 -48.69 2.95
CA ASP A 611 -8.06 -49.52 3.92
C ASP A 611 -7.93 -50.92 3.34
N ASP A 612 -7.04 -51.09 2.31
CA ASP A 612 -6.88 -52.34 1.55
C ASP A 612 -5.43 -52.56 1.13
N ASP A 613 -4.88 -53.70 1.50
CA ASP A 613 -3.47 -54.08 1.26
C ASP A 613 -3.11 -54.15 -0.24
N ARG A 614 -4.10 -54.24 -1.15
CA ARG A 614 -3.90 -54.24 -2.61
C ARG A 614 -3.55 -52.88 -3.18
N VAL A 615 -3.79 -51.80 -2.46
CA VAL A 615 -3.61 -50.44 -2.95
C VAL A 615 -2.15 -50.15 -3.28
N LEU A 616 -1.20 -50.42 -2.40
CA LEU A 616 0.21 -50.16 -2.63
C LEU A 616 0.76 -50.89 -3.87
N PRO A 617 0.55 -52.22 -4.05
CA PRO A 617 0.94 -52.89 -5.30
C PRO A 617 0.32 -52.29 -6.56
N LEU A 618 -0.95 -51.91 -6.52
CA LEU A 618 -1.63 -51.25 -7.70
C LEU A 618 -1.00 -49.90 -8.04
N LEU A 619 -0.70 -49.06 -7.05
CA LEU A 619 -0.06 -47.78 -7.28
C LEU A 619 1.37 -47.95 -7.85
N VAL A 620 2.13 -48.95 -7.38
CA VAL A 620 3.46 -49.27 -7.92
C VAL A 620 3.38 -49.77 -9.37
N GLU A 621 2.42 -50.67 -9.66
CA GLU A 621 2.21 -51.16 -11.01
C GLU A 621 1.86 -50.04 -11.98
N ALA A 622 0.95 -49.12 -11.57
CA ALA A 622 0.58 -47.97 -12.38
C ALA A 622 1.78 -47.05 -12.64
N LEU A 623 2.61 -46.81 -11.60
CA LEU A 623 3.82 -45.98 -11.74
C LEU A 623 4.83 -46.59 -12.73
N ASP A 624 4.93 -47.92 -12.83
CA ASP A 624 5.89 -48.60 -13.70
C ASP A 624 5.43 -48.67 -15.18
N ARG A 625 4.13 -48.69 -15.44
CA ARG A 625 3.59 -49.10 -16.77
C ARG A 625 2.54 -48.18 -17.38
N ASP A 626 1.96 -47.26 -16.63
CA ASP A 626 0.82 -46.46 -17.11
C ASP A 626 1.29 -45.13 -17.75
N THR A 627 0.32 -44.36 -18.24
CA THR A 627 0.50 -43.04 -18.84
C THR A 627 1.03 -42.03 -17.83
N PRO A 628 1.63 -40.92 -18.27
CA PRO A 628 2.12 -39.89 -17.36
C PRO A 628 1.07 -39.36 -16.37
N ARG A 629 -0.18 -39.20 -16.83
CA ARG A 629 -1.30 -38.76 -15.99
C ARG A 629 -1.63 -39.76 -14.89
N ALA A 630 -1.71 -41.02 -15.21
CA ALA A 630 -1.98 -42.06 -14.23
C ALA A 630 -0.80 -42.27 -13.28
N ARG A 631 0.46 -42.19 -13.78
CA ARG A 631 1.66 -42.20 -12.92
C ARG A 631 1.66 -41.05 -11.92
N ALA A 632 1.31 -39.82 -12.37
CA ALA A 632 1.24 -38.66 -11.49
C ALA A 632 0.16 -38.83 -10.40
N ALA A 633 -1.02 -39.37 -10.77
CA ALA A 633 -2.09 -39.71 -9.83
C ALA A 633 -1.64 -40.77 -8.81
N ALA A 634 -0.92 -41.81 -9.26
CA ALA A 634 -0.37 -42.84 -8.38
C ALA A 634 0.64 -42.28 -7.37
N VAL A 635 1.55 -41.40 -7.80
CA VAL A 635 2.50 -40.73 -6.91
C VAL A 635 1.79 -39.83 -5.89
N GLN A 636 0.77 -39.10 -6.33
CA GLN A 636 -0.04 -38.26 -5.43
C GLN A 636 -0.75 -39.12 -4.36
N ALA A 637 -1.31 -40.27 -4.76
CA ALA A 637 -1.94 -41.23 -3.86
C ALA A 637 -0.93 -41.84 -2.86
N LEU A 638 0.30 -42.16 -3.30
CA LEU A 638 1.37 -42.69 -2.43
C LEU A 638 1.71 -41.76 -1.27
N ALA A 639 1.52 -40.45 -1.41
CA ALA A 639 1.70 -39.50 -0.32
C ALA A 639 0.78 -39.75 0.90
N HIS A 640 -0.31 -40.47 0.71
CA HIS A 640 -1.33 -40.77 1.73
C HIS A 640 -1.25 -42.22 2.25
N VAL A 641 -0.40 -43.06 1.67
CA VAL A 641 -0.21 -44.44 2.10
C VAL A 641 0.86 -44.51 3.21
N SER A 642 0.44 -45.03 4.37
CA SER A 642 1.33 -45.18 5.54
C SER A 642 2.09 -46.50 5.48
N SER A 643 3.12 -46.60 4.64
CA SER A 643 4.01 -47.78 4.55
C SER A 643 5.47 -47.36 4.36
N PRO A 644 6.45 -47.98 5.03
CA PRO A 644 7.87 -47.71 4.81
C PRO A 644 8.32 -48.02 3.37
N GLU A 645 7.60 -48.88 2.66
CA GLU A 645 7.89 -49.26 1.27
C GLU A 645 7.59 -48.12 0.27
N VAL A 646 6.86 -47.10 0.69
CA VAL A 646 6.51 -45.93 -0.14
C VAL A 646 7.72 -45.05 -0.44
N LEU A 647 8.63 -44.86 0.49
CA LEU A 647 9.79 -43.96 0.34
C LEU A 647 10.75 -44.38 -0.80
N PRO A 648 11.16 -45.67 -0.95
CA PRO A 648 11.95 -46.07 -2.10
C PRO A 648 11.23 -45.85 -3.44
N VAL A 649 9.92 -46.05 -3.48
CA VAL A 649 9.10 -45.83 -4.69
C VAL A 649 9.07 -44.31 -5.07
N LEU A 650 8.84 -43.45 -4.10
CA LEU A 650 8.85 -42.00 -4.29
C LEU A 650 10.23 -41.48 -4.74
N ARG A 651 11.31 -41.99 -4.13
CA ARG A 651 12.70 -41.64 -4.56
C ARG A 651 12.95 -42.00 -6.03
N ARG A 652 12.49 -43.18 -6.48
CA ARG A 652 12.58 -43.58 -7.89
C ARG A 652 11.72 -42.69 -8.79
N ALA A 653 10.49 -42.36 -8.38
CA ALA A 653 9.57 -41.52 -9.13
C ALA A 653 10.06 -40.07 -9.28
N SER A 654 10.96 -39.59 -8.40
CA SER A 654 11.57 -38.27 -8.55
C SER A 654 12.50 -38.12 -9.76
N GLU A 655 12.83 -39.22 -10.43
CA GLU A 655 13.63 -39.28 -11.66
C GLU A 655 12.78 -39.62 -12.91
N ASP A 656 11.43 -39.56 -12.79
CA ASP A 656 10.53 -39.85 -13.92
C ASP A 656 10.74 -38.88 -15.09
N ALA A 657 10.47 -39.33 -16.30
CA ALA A 657 10.51 -38.48 -17.50
C ALA A 657 9.52 -37.33 -17.48
N ASP A 658 8.35 -37.53 -16.86
CA ASP A 658 7.29 -36.54 -16.77
C ASP A 658 7.50 -35.58 -15.57
N ALA A 659 7.35 -34.28 -15.82
CA ALA A 659 7.59 -33.24 -14.81
C ALA A 659 6.56 -33.28 -13.67
N TRP A 660 5.31 -33.65 -13.93
CA TRP A 660 4.28 -33.71 -12.89
C TRP A 660 4.50 -34.90 -11.94
N VAL A 661 4.97 -36.02 -12.49
CA VAL A 661 5.36 -37.18 -11.67
C VAL A 661 6.51 -36.78 -10.72
N ARG A 662 7.54 -36.12 -11.24
CA ARG A 662 8.65 -35.61 -10.41
C ARG A 662 8.15 -34.58 -9.38
N TYR A 663 7.29 -33.66 -9.79
CA TYR A 663 6.72 -32.62 -8.90
C TYR A 663 6.00 -33.23 -7.69
N PHE A 664 5.07 -34.17 -7.94
CA PHE A 664 4.33 -34.83 -6.87
C PHE A 664 5.24 -35.71 -6.02
N SER A 665 6.25 -36.32 -6.63
CA SER A 665 7.24 -37.16 -5.90
C SER A 665 8.03 -36.33 -4.90
N VAL A 666 8.66 -35.22 -5.33
CA VAL A 666 9.46 -34.36 -4.44
C VAL A 666 8.59 -33.72 -3.36
N THR A 667 7.36 -33.34 -3.70
CA THR A 667 6.39 -32.81 -2.72
C THR A 667 6.04 -33.87 -1.66
N SER A 668 5.82 -35.12 -2.09
CA SER A 668 5.48 -36.24 -1.19
C SER A 668 6.63 -36.61 -0.27
N LEU A 669 7.87 -36.61 -0.76
CA LEU A 669 9.08 -36.82 0.06
C LEU A 669 9.22 -35.74 1.14
N GLY A 670 8.87 -34.48 0.83
CA GLY A 670 8.83 -33.39 1.80
C GLY A 670 7.79 -33.63 2.90
N ARG A 671 6.57 -34.07 2.53
CA ARG A 671 5.49 -34.41 3.49
C ARG A 671 5.85 -35.57 4.41
N GLN A 672 6.53 -36.58 3.91
CA GLN A 672 7.00 -37.73 4.67
C GLN A 672 8.22 -37.41 5.54
N VAL A 673 8.76 -36.19 5.47
CA VAL A 673 9.94 -35.73 6.22
C VAL A 673 11.16 -36.69 6.04
N ASP A 674 11.36 -37.18 4.83
CA ASP A 674 12.42 -38.16 4.53
C ASP A 674 13.78 -37.49 4.37
N ARG A 675 14.58 -37.53 5.45
CA ARG A 675 15.94 -36.94 5.45
C ARG A 675 16.92 -37.63 4.50
N GLU A 676 16.73 -38.89 4.18
CA GLU A 676 17.59 -39.60 3.24
C GLU A 676 17.41 -39.14 1.80
N SER A 677 16.27 -38.47 1.51
CA SER A 677 15.98 -37.86 0.21
C SER A 677 16.61 -36.48 0.00
N LEU A 678 17.22 -35.85 1.03
CA LEU A 678 17.85 -34.52 0.86
C LEU A 678 18.79 -34.40 -0.33
N PRO A 679 19.69 -35.40 -0.65
CA PRO A 679 20.54 -35.30 -1.84
C PRO A 679 19.77 -35.32 -3.18
N ILE A 680 18.66 -36.06 -3.24
CA ILE A 680 17.78 -36.13 -4.41
C ILE A 680 17.06 -34.80 -4.59
N LEU A 681 16.49 -34.26 -3.49
CA LEU A 681 15.78 -32.98 -3.47
C LEU A 681 16.73 -31.81 -3.83
N GLN A 682 17.98 -31.85 -3.34
CA GLN A 682 19.00 -30.87 -3.73
C GLN A 682 19.25 -30.90 -5.23
N ARG A 683 19.48 -32.09 -5.83
CA ARG A 683 19.67 -32.22 -7.26
C ARG A 683 18.48 -31.70 -8.06
N ALA A 684 17.25 -32.00 -7.62
CA ALA A 684 16.02 -31.51 -8.22
C ALA A 684 15.92 -29.98 -8.14
N ALA A 685 16.22 -29.37 -6.98
CA ALA A 685 16.22 -27.94 -6.77
C ALA A 685 17.23 -27.19 -7.63
N GLU A 686 18.43 -27.77 -7.83
CA GLU A 686 19.52 -27.15 -8.58
C GLU A 686 19.39 -27.35 -10.10
N HIS A 687 18.94 -28.53 -10.56
CA HIS A 687 19.15 -28.96 -11.93
C HIS A 687 17.89 -29.43 -12.69
N ASP A 688 16.71 -29.56 -12.07
CA ASP A 688 15.51 -29.96 -12.82
C ASP A 688 15.21 -28.97 -13.94
N GLY A 689 14.85 -29.49 -15.12
CA GLY A 689 14.53 -28.68 -16.28
C GLY A 689 13.25 -27.86 -16.15
N HIS A 690 12.40 -28.20 -15.17
CA HIS A 690 11.11 -27.55 -14.95
C HIS A 690 11.12 -26.77 -13.64
N GLN A 691 10.93 -25.46 -13.72
CA GLN A 691 10.93 -24.55 -12.59
C GLN A 691 9.96 -24.95 -11.45
N PRO A 692 8.69 -25.39 -11.71
CA PRO A 692 7.81 -25.87 -10.65
C PRO A 692 8.38 -27.02 -9.82
N VAL A 693 9.11 -27.95 -10.45
CA VAL A 693 9.77 -29.06 -9.75
C VAL A 693 10.89 -28.54 -8.84
N ARG A 694 11.69 -27.59 -9.34
CA ARG A 694 12.74 -26.94 -8.53
C ARG A 694 12.19 -26.27 -7.28
N ILE A 695 11.10 -25.49 -7.44
CA ILE A 695 10.44 -24.80 -6.33
C ILE A 695 9.82 -25.81 -5.34
N ALA A 696 9.19 -26.87 -5.85
CA ALA A 696 8.64 -27.95 -5.01
C ALA A 696 9.73 -28.66 -4.19
N ALA A 697 10.87 -28.92 -4.81
CA ALA A 697 12.04 -29.54 -4.13
C ALA A 697 12.60 -28.63 -3.04
N VAL A 698 12.68 -27.30 -3.29
CA VAL A 698 13.05 -26.29 -2.28
C VAL A 698 12.07 -26.31 -1.10
N GLY A 699 10.77 -26.33 -1.39
CA GLY A 699 9.72 -26.44 -0.35
C GLY A 699 9.83 -27.74 0.45
N ALA A 700 10.12 -28.86 -0.22
CA ALA A 700 10.32 -30.16 0.42
C ALA A 700 11.56 -30.17 1.36
N ILE A 701 12.68 -29.56 0.94
CA ILE A 701 13.87 -29.39 1.79
C ILE A 701 13.51 -28.58 3.05
N GLY A 702 12.73 -27.50 2.89
CA GLY A 702 12.25 -26.67 4.01
C GLY A 702 11.36 -27.44 4.99
N ALA A 703 10.46 -28.28 4.46
CA ALA A 703 9.55 -29.11 5.26
C ALA A 703 10.30 -30.21 6.05
N ILE A 704 11.35 -30.79 5.47
CA ILE A 704 12.22 -31.76 6.17
C ILE A 704 12.95 -31.08 7.33
N GLY A 705 13.41 -29.85 7.14
CA GLY A 705 14.02 -29.02 8.17
C GLY A 705 15.37 -29.51 8.70
N GLY A 706 15.84 -28.85 9.76
CA GLY A 706 17.11 -29.14 10.42
C GLY A 706 18.32 -28.47 9.74
N ASP A 707 19.51 -28.72 10.29
CA ASP A 707 20.75 -27.99 9.95
C ASP A 707 21.21 -28.21 8.51
N ILE A 708 21.12 -29.45 8.02
CA ILE A 708 21.51 -29.82 6.65
C ILE A 708 20.59 -29.12 5.64
N ALA A 709 19.28 -29.14 5.92
CA ALA A 709 18.31 -28.48 5.06
C ALA A 709 18.54 -26.95 5.02
N ALA A 710 18.83 -26.33 6.17
CA ALA A 710 19.12 -24.91 6.26
C ALA A 710 20.39 -24.52 5.48
N ASP A 711 21.46 -25.34 5.53
CA ASP A 711 22.68 -25.13 4.77
C ASP A 711 22.43 -25.24 3.25
N LEU A 712 21.68 -26.28 2.82
CA LEU A 712 21.29 -26.46 1.43
C LEU A 712 20.47 -25.26 0.91
N LEU A 713 19.46 -24.85 1.64
CA LEU A 713 18.62 -23.71 1.30
C LEU A 713 19.42 -22.39 1.29
N GLY A 714 20.33 -22.22 2.27
CA GLY A 714 21.23 -21.08 2.34
C GLY A 714 22.09 -20.89 1.11
N ARG A 715 22.53 -21.98 0.47
CA ARG A 715 23.23 -21.92 -0.83
C ARG A 715 22.30 -21.55 -1.98
N LEU A 716 21.07 -22.05 -1.98
CA LEU A 716 20.07 -21.77 -3.01
C LEU A 716 19.55 -20.34 -2.99
N THR A 717 19.73 -19.57 -1.91
CA THR A 717 19.37 -18.13 -1.89
C THR A 717 20.16 -17.30 -2.91
N ASN A 718 21.32 -17.78 -3.34
CA ASN A 718 22.19 -17.08 -4.31
C ASN A 718 22.08 -17.64 -5.74
N THR A 719 21.09 -18.48 -6.02
CA THR A 719 20.89 -19.01 -7.39
C THR A 719 20.48 -17.88 -8.35
N PRO A 720 20.89 -17.93 -9.64
CA PRO A 720 20.53 -16.94 -10.63
C PRO A 720 19.02 -16.97 -11.01
N VAL A 721 18.30 -18.02 -10.64
CA VAL A 721 16.85 -18.13 -10.89
C VAL A 721 16.11 -17.51 -9.72
N GLU A 722 15.53 -16.34 -9.95
CA GLU A 722 14.94 -15.50 -8.92
C GLU A 722 13.87 -16.22 -8.10
N GLU A 723 12.96 -16.94 -8.75
CA GLU A 723 11.84 -17.61 -8.07
C GLU A 723 12.32 -18.77 -7.18
N VAL A 724 13.38 -19.46 -7.58
CA VAL A 724 14.00 -20.51 -6.75
C VAL A 724 14.71 -19.89 -5.54
N SER A 725 15.38 -18.76 -5.74
CA SER A 725 16.00 -17.99 -4.66
C SER A 725 14.97 -17.51 -3.63
N ILE A 726 13.88 -16.89 -4.10
CA ILE A 726 12.77 -16.44 -3.23
C ILE A 726 12.15 -17.62 -2.49
N ALA A 727 11.91 -18.74 -3.17
CA ALA A 727 11.40 -19.96 -2.55
C ALA A 727 12.35 -20.50 -1.47
N ALA A 728 13.67 -20.47 -1.71
CA ALA A 728 14.68 -20.90 -0.74
C ALA A 728 14.69 -20.00 0.51
N ILE A 729 14.59 -18.68 0.32
CA ILE A 729 14.47 -17.72 1.42
C ILE A 729 13.21 -17.99 2.24
N ALA A 730 12.07 -18.21 1.58
CA ALA A 730 10.81 -18.53 2.27
C ALA A 730 10.86 -19.86 3.03
N ALA A 731 11.52 -20.88 2.45
CA ALA A 731 11.67 -22.20 3.03
C ALA A 731 12.61 -22.22 4.25
N LEU A 732 13.64 -21.36 4.29
CA LEU A 732 14.54 -21.20 5.44
C LEU A 732 13.77 -20.90 6.74
N GLY A 733 12.69 -20.10 6.66
CA GLY A 733 11.84 -19.80 7.82
C GLY A 733 11.08 -20.99 8.41
N GLN A 734 11.09 -22.14 7.72
CA GLN A 734 10.42 -23.38 8.16
C GLN A 734 11.38 -24.41 8.75
N THR A 735 12.69 -24.28 8.53
CA THR A 735 13.69 -25.31 8.85
C THR A 735 13.85 -25.57 10.35
N GLY A 736 13.53 -24.62 11.22
CA GLY A 736 13.76 -24.71 12.67
C GLY A 736 15.24 -24.73 13.07
N SER A 737 16.17 -24.38 12.19
CA SER A 737 17.62 -24.44 12.41
C SER A 737 18.24 -23.06 12.55
N ALA A 738 19.12 -22.85 13.54
CA ALA A 738 19.85 -21.61 13.74
C ALA A 738 20.73 -21.23 12.52
N TYR A 739 21.10 -22.17 11.68
CA TYR A 739 21.84 -21.90 10.43
C TYR A 739 21.02 -21.11 9.40
N ALA A 740 19.70 -21.00 9.57
CA ALA A 740 18.85 -20.20 8.68
C ALA A 740 19.01 -18.69 8.88
N LEU A 741 19.40 -18.24 10.08
CA LEU A 741 19.41 -16.83 10.44
C LEU A 741 20.36 -15.99 9.57
N GLU A 742 21.58 -16.47 9.33
CA GLU A 742 22.58 -15.72 8.56
C GLU A 742 22.23 -15.58 7.05
N PRO A 743 21.75 -16.63 6.34
CA PRO A 743 21.19 -16.45 5.01
C PRO A 743 19.99 -15.50 4.95
N LEU A 744 19.07 -15.57 5.94
CA LEU A 744 17.92 -14.65 6.00
C LEU A 744 18.35 -13.21 6.24
N ARG A 745 19.34 -13.00 7.13
CA ARG A 745 19.91 -11.66 7.36
C ARG A 745 20.51 -11.08 6.07
N ARG A 746 21.32 -11.87 5.34
CA ARG A 746 21.89 -11.44 4.06
C ARG A 746 20.83 -11.14 3.02
N ALA A 747 19.80 -11.98 2.90
CA ALA A 747 18.70 -11.75 1.99
C ALA A 747 17.93 -10.46 2.31
N LEU A 748 17.74 -10.14 3.61
CA LEU A 748 17.06 -8.93 4.06
C LEU A 748 17.89 -7.66 3.82
N THR A 749 19.23 -7.72 3.99
CA THR A 749 20.09 -6.52 3.96
C THR A 749 20.73 -6.24 2.60
N ALA A 750 20.93 -7.26 1.78
CA ALA A 750 21.67 -7.16 0.50
C ALA A 750 20.89 -7.70 -0.72
N GLY A 751 19.70 -8.29 -0.51
CA GLY A 751 18.86 -8.79 -1.58
C GLY A 751 18.13 -7.67 -2.33
N HIS A 752 17.62 -7.97 -3.53
CA HIS A 752 16.65 -7.08 -4.20
C HIS A 752 15.29 -7.09 -3.46
N ALA A 753 14.38 -6.17 -3.80
CA ALA A 753 13.14 -5.94 -3.04
C ALA A 753 12.33 -7.22 -2.76
N ALA A 754 12.12 -8.08 -3.77
CA ALA A 754 11.35 -9.31 -3.60
C ALA A 754 12.03 -10.32 -2.63
N GLN A 755 13.36 -10.41 -2.64
CA GLN A 755 14.13 -11.23 -1.68
C GLN A 755 14.04 -10.66 -0.26
N ARG A 756 14.11 -9.32 -0.10
CA ARG A 756 13.96 -8.66 1.21
C ARG A 756 12.56 -8.89 1.78
N VAL A 757 11.50 -8.77 0.95
CA VAL A 757 10.11 -9.10 1.34
C VAL A 757 10.00 -10.56 1.80
N ALA A 758 10.55 -11.50 1.03
CA ALA A 758 10.53 -12.92 1.38
C ALA A 758 11.30 -13.21 2.69
N ALA A 759 12.42 -12.54 2.90
CA ALA A 759 13.24 -12.68 4.11
C ALA A 759 12.50 -12.13 5.35
N ALA A 760 11.84 -10.97 5.24
CA ALA A 760 11.01 -10.43 6.31
C ALA A 760 9.86 -11.39 6.69
N ALA A 761 9.18 -11.95 5.68
CA ALA A 761 8.12 -12.94 5.89
C ALA A 761 8.63 -14.27 6.51
N ALA A 762 9.85 -14.70 6.15
CA ALA A 762 10.50 -15.89 6.70
C ALA A 762 10.92 -15.69 8.17
N LEU A 763 11.52 -14.53 8.49
CA LEU A 763 11.87 -14.14 9.86
C LEU A 763 10.66 -14.05 10.78
N ALA A 764 9.47 -13.72 10.24
CA ALA A 764 8.22 -13.75 11.01
C ALA A 764 7.82 -15.16 11.50
N ARG A 765 8.23 -16.21 10.77
CA ARG A 765 8.00 -17.61 11.17
C ARG A 765 9.07 -18.09 12.15
N TRP A 766 10.27 -17.59 12.00
CA TRP A 766 11.39 -17.86 12.88
C TRP A 766 11.15 -17.32 14.30
N GLY A 767 10.81 -16.03 14.42
CA GLY A 767 10.22 -15.41 15.61
C GLY A 767 11.07 -15.43 16.87
N ASP A 768 12.41 -15.33 16.77
CA ASP A 768 13.32 -15.13 17.89
C ASP A 768 13.76 -13.67 18.08
N ALA A 769 14.57 -13.37 19.12
CA ALA A 769 15.01 -12.02 19.39
C ALA A 769 15.88 -11.41 18.26
N PRO A 770 16.85 -12.11 17.66
CA PRO A 770 17.57 -11.61 16.48
C PRO A 770 16.68 -11.31 15.27
N ALA A 771 15.64 -12.12 15.04
CA ALA A 771 14.68 -11.86 13.97
C ALA A 771 13.89 -10.56 14.22
N VAL A 772 13.49 -10.30 15.46
CA VAL A 772 12.80 -9.06 15.85
C VAL A 772 13.67 -7.83 15.60
N GLU A 773 14.96 -7.87 15.95
CA GLU A 773 15.91 -6.77 15.72
C GLU A 773 16.08 -6.47 14.22
N LEU A 774 16.25 -7.52 13.41
CA LEU A 774 16.39 -7.39 11.95
C LEU A 774 15.12 -6.80 11.31
N LEU A 775 13.95 -7.25 11.75
CA LEU A 775 12.66 -6.76 11.26
C LEU A 775 12.42 -5.31 11.67
N GLN A 776 12.80 -4.92 12.89
CA GLN A 776 12.72 -3.53 13.34
C GLN A 776 13.61 -2.62 12.49
N TRP A 777 14.84 -3.05 12.24
CA TRP A 777 15.77 -2.31 11.38
C TRP A 777 15.19 -2.10 9.96
N SER A 778 14.63 -3.16 9.37
CA SER A 778 14.02 -3.11 8.04
C SER A 778 12.75 -2.22 8.01
N ALA A 779 11.88 -2.34 9.02
CA ALA A 779 10.67 -1.53 9.13
C ALA A 779 10.96 -0.02 9.28
N ALA A 780 12.07 0.32 9.96
CA ALA A 780 12.44 1.71 10.18
C ALA A 780 13.18 2.35 9.01
N GLY A 781 14.01 1.60 8.26
CA GLY A 781 15.00 2.17 7.36
C GLY A 781 15.04 1.63 5.92
N ASP A 782 14.16 0.69 5.53
CA ASP A 782 14.17 0.21 4.14
C ASP A 782 13.52 1.23 3.20
N ASP A 783 14.12 1.41 2.02
CA ASP A 783 13.64 2.35 1.00
C ASP A 783 12.43 1.84 0.23
N ASP A 784 12.18 0.52 0.22
CA ASP A 784 11.08 -0.10 -0.51
C ASP A 784 9.83 -0.24 0.39
N PRO A 785 8.69 0.38 0.04
CA PRO A 785 7.47 0.32 0.85
C PRO A 785 6.95 -1.11 1.08
N ALA A 786 7.11 -2.02 0.11
CA ALA A 786 6.65 -3.41 0.26
C ALA A 786 7.48 -4.17 1.29
N VAL A 787 8.79 -3.88 1.39
CA VAL A 787 9.68 -4.45 2.41
C VAL A 787 9.29 -3.93 3.79
N VAL A 788 9.08 -2.63 3.93
CA VAL A 788 8.61 -1.99 5.18
C VAL A 788 7.29 -2.62 5.64
N GLN A 789 6.32 -2.70 4.74
CA GLN A 789 5.01 -3.30 5.05
C GLN A 789 5.14 -4.78 5.48
N SER A 790 6.01 -5.55 4.79
CA SER A 790 6.28 -6.95 5.15
C SER A 790 6.92 -7.06 6.55
N ALA A 791 7.88 -6.19 6.87
CA ALA A 791 8.54 -6.16 8.17
C ALA A 791 7.59 -5.75 9.32
N ILE A 792 6.74 -4.73 9.10
CA ILE A 792 5.67 -4.32 10.04
C ILE A 792 4.69 -5.48 10.28
N ALA A 793 4.23 -6.14 9.21
CA ALA A 793 3.34 -7.29 9.30
C ALA A 793 3.99 -8.47 10.05
N ALA A 794 5.30 -8.69 9.83
CA ALA A 794 6.08 -9.71 10.52
C ALA A 794 6.18 -9.44 12.02
N LEU A 795 6.53 -8.23 12.43
CA LEU A 795 6.57 -7.81 13.84
C LEU A 795 5.20 -7.92 14.52
N SER A 796 4.13 -7.51 13.83
CA SER A 796 2.75 -7.64 14.33
C SER A 796 2.36 -9.10 14.55
N ARG A 797 2.73 -10.01 13.64
CA ARG A 797 2.48 -11.45 13.76
C ARG A 797 3.21 -12.05 14.94
N ILE A 798 4.50 -11.76 15.11
CA ILE A 798 5.31 -12.24 16.25
C ILE A 798 4.72 -11.70 17.56
N GLY A 799 4.40 -10.41 17.60
CA GLY A 799 3.86 -9.72 18.76
C GLY A 799 2.47 -10.19 19.19
N GLY A 800 1.64 -10.59 18.23
CA GLY A 800 0.32 -11.20 18.45
C GLY A 800 0.39 -12.65 18.92
N GLY A 801 1.54 -13.32 18.75
CA GLY A 801 1.75 -14.72 19.13
C GLY A 801 1.94 -14.94 20.63
N MET A 802 2.18 -16.22 20.99
CA MET A 802 2.41 -16.66 22.38
C MET A 802 3.89 -16.87 22.71
N SER A 803 4.80 -16.45 21.82
CA SER A 803 6.24 -16.60 21.99
C SER A 803 6.79 -15.71 23.13
N ALA A 804 7.92 -16.10 23.73
CA ALA A 804 8.60 -15.33 24.77
C ALA A 804 9.08 -13.94 24.26
N VAL A 805 9.28 -13.79 22.95
CA VAL A 805 9.73 -12.54 22.32
C VAL A 805 8.58 -11.64 21.84
N ALA A 806 7.33 -12.08 22.02
CA ALA A 806 6.17 -11.29 21.61
C ALA A 806 6.12 -9.87 22.23
N PRO A 807 6.48 -9.66 23.51
CA PRO A 807 6.58 -8.30 24.09
C PRO A 807 7.63 -7.44 23.38
N GLN A 808 8.79 -8.03 23.05
CA GLN A 808 9.86 -7.34 22.35
C GLN A 808 9.44 -6.95 20.93
N ALA A 809 8.70 -7.83 20.24
CA ALA A 809 8.19 -7.55 18.91
C ALA A 809 7.14 -6.40 18.90
N ILE A 810 6.26 -6.35 19.89
CA ILE A 810 5.32 -5.21 20.04
C ILE A 810 6.08 -3.92 20.37
N ALA A 811 7.08 -3.98 21.25
CA ALA A 811 7.89 -2.81 21.58
C ALA A 811 8.68 -2.30 20.35
N ALA A 812 9.26 -3.22 19.57
CA ALA A 812 9.95 -2.92 18.32
C ALA A 812 9.01 -2.30 17.29
N LEU A 813 7.81 -2.87 17.11
CA LEU A 813 6.78 -2.35 16.22
C LEU A 813 6.33 -0.94 16.64
N ALA A 814 6.06 -0.75 17.94
CA ALA A 814 5.66 0.55 18.46
C ALA A 814 6.77 1.62 18.29
N ALA A 815 8.04 1.24 18.45
CA ALA A 815 9.16 2.15 18.27
C ALA A 815 9.25 2.71 16.83
N VAL A 816 8.87 1.92 15.81
CA VAL A 816 8.82 2.37 14.40
C VAL A 816 7.80 3.51 14.19
N ALA A 817 6.75 3.62 15.04
CA ALA A 817 5.77 4.71 14.99
C ALA A 817 6.33 6.09 15.42
N GLY A 818 7.56 6.13 15.94
CA GLY A 818 8.29 7.39 16.18
C GLY A 818 8.55 8.16 14.88
N ASP A 819 8.67 7.46 13.74
CA ASP A 819 8.73 8.07 12.42
C ASP A 819 7.30 8.43 11.94
N PRO A 820 7.02 9.72 11.68
CA PRO A 820 5.70 10.17 11.18
C PRO A 820 5.27 9.47 9.87
N ALA A 821 6.23 9.16 8.99
CA ALA A 821 5.96 8.50 7.71
C ALA A 821 5.44 7.06 7.88
N ARG A 822 5.80 6.38 8.97
CA ARG A 822 5.45 4.97 9.25
C ARG A 822 4.27 4.83 10.21
N ARG A 823 3.89 5.92 10.88
CA ARG A 823 2.90 5.91 11.98
C ARG A 823 1.59 5.26 11.60
N ALA A 824 1.00 5.64 10.46
CA ALA A 824 -0.31 5.13 10.04
C ALA A 824 -0.32 3.60 9.85
N GLU A 825 0.72 3.06 9.24
CA GLU A 825 0.88 1.61 9.00
C GLU A 825 1.07 0.85 10.31
N VAL A 826 1.90 1.39 11.22
CA VAL A 826 2.14 0.79 12.53
C VAL A 826 0.88 0.80 13.38
N VAL A 827 0.15 1.91 13.43
CA VAL A 827 -1.15 2.01 14.13
C VAL A 827 -2.14 0.96 13.59
N ALA A 828 -2.24 0.83 12.26
CA ALA A 828 -3.09 -0.18 11.65
C ALA A 828 -2.64 -1.62 12.00
N ALA A 829 -1.35 -1.88 12.11
CA ALA A 829 -0.81 -3.18 12.49
C ALA A 829 -1.06 -3.50 13.97
N LEU A 830 -0.83 -2.55 14.87
CA LEU A 830 -1.11 -2.69 16.30
C LEU A 830 -2.62 -2.84 16.60
N ALA A 831 -3.48 -2.21 15.80
CA ALA A 831 -4.93 -2.32 15.92
C ALA A 831 -5.51 -3.67 15.44
N ARG A 832 -4.70 -4.53 14.78
CA ARG A 832 -5.10 -5.87 14.32
C ARG A 832 -4.63 -7.01 15.22
N VAL A 833 -3.91 -6.71 16.30
CA VAL A 833 -3.42 -7.76 17.19
C VAL A 833 -4.58 -8.46 17.93
N PRO A 834 -4.45 -9.75 18.24
CA PRO A 834 -5.46 -10.48 19.01
C PRO A 834 -5.67 -9.85 20.38
N ALA A 835 -6.87 -9.99 20.95
CA ALA A 835 -7.22 -9.45 22.27
C ALA A 835 -6.23 -9.85 23.38
N ALA A 836 -5.66 -11.04 23.34
CA ALA A 836 -4.63 -11.51 24.27
C ALA A 836 -3.31 -10.71 24.23
N ALA A 837 -3.05 -9.98 23.13
CA ALA A 837 -1.86 -9.13 22.98
C ALA A 837 -2.09 -7.68 23.43
N ILE A 838 -3.33 -7.24 23.68
CA ILE A 838 -3.66 -5.87 24.10
C ILE A 838 -2.82 -5.38 25.29
N PRO A 839 -2.59 -6.19 26.36
CA PRO A 839 -1.73 -5.74 27.46
C PRO A 839 -0.32 -5.36 27.01
N ARG A 840 0.26 -6.12 26.09
CA ARG A 840 1.60 -5.83 25.54
C ARG A 840 1.63 -4.54 24.74
N VAL A 841 0.56 -4.24 23.98
CA VAL A 841 0.42 -2.94 23.31
C VAL A 841 0.32 -1.82 24.32
N GLY A 842 -0.43 -2.03 25.42
CA GLY A 842 -0.55 -1.07 26.51
C GLY A 842 0.76 -0.78 27.23
N GLU A 843 1.64 -1.78 27.38
CA GLU A 843 2.98 -1.60 27.96
C GLU A 843 3.87 -0.63 27.16
N ALA A 844 3.64 -0.50 25.86
CA ALA A 844 4.38 0.44 25.01
C ALA A 844 4.04 1.91 25.32
N LEU A 845 3.01 2.22 26.12
CA LEU A 845 2.77 3.55 26.68
C LEU A 845 3.89 4.01 27.65
N SER A 846 4.77 3.12 28.10
CA SER A 846 5.97 3.45 28.87
C SER A 846 7.14 3.99 28.02
N SER A 847 7.00 4.08 26.70
CA SER A 847 8.03 4.63 25.81
C SER A 847 8.42 6.05 26.19
N ARG A 848 9.71 6.39 26.07
CA ARG A 848 10.21 7.76 26.28
C ARG A 848 9.76 8.71 25.18
N ASP A 849 9.51 8.20 23.97
CA ASP A 849 9.09 8.99 22.81
C ASP A 849 7.57 9.27 22.86
N PRO A 850 7.14 10.54 22.93
CA PRO A 850 5.73 10.90 22.94
C PRO A 850 5.01 10.53 21.62
N HIS A 851 5.70 10.50 20.48
CA HIS A 851 5.13 10.09 19.22
C HIS A 851 4.74 8.61 19.21
N VAL A 852 5.56 7.76 19.82
CA VAL A 852 5.24 6.34 20.03
C VAL A 852 4.03 6.19 20.95
N ARG A 853 4.00 6.90 22.09
CA ARG A 853 2.86 6.82 23.02
C ARG A 853 1.57 7.30 22.38
N HIS A 854 1.62 8.37 21.59
CA HIS A 854 0.47 8.86 20.81
C HIS A 854 -0.05 7.78 19.83
N ALA A 855 0.81 7.14 19.07
CA ALA A 855 0.45 6.07 18.14
C ALA A 855 -0.16 4.85 18.86
N VAL A 856 0.36 4.53 20.05
CA VAL A 856 -0.17 3.43 20.88
C VAL A 856 -1.58 3.77 21.39
N VAL A 857 -1.82 5.01 21.84
CA VAL A 857 -3.17 5.47 22.25
C VAL A 857 -4.15 5.36 21.07
N GLU A 858 -3.74 5.77 19.88
CA GLU A 858 -4.55 5.67 18.67
C GLU A 858 -4.88 4.21 18.33
N ALA A 859 -3.89 3.32 18.35
CA ALA A 859 -4.06 1.89 18.09
C ALA A 859 -5.00 1.22 19.10
N LEU A 860 -4.82 1.51 20.40
CA LEU A 860 -5.70 1.02 21.47
C LEU A 860 -7.12 1.52 21.30
N GLY A 861 -7.28 2.76 20.83
CA GLY A 861 -8.59 3.34 20.50
C GLY A 861 -9.33 2.65 19.37
N ARG A 862 -8.59 2.08 18.41
CA ARG A 862 -9.18 1.30 17.30
C ARG A 862 -9.58 -0.12 17.70
N LEU A 863 -9.00 -0.67 18.77
CA LEU A 863 -9.30 -2.04 19.23
C LEU A 863 -10.67 -2.19 19.90
N SER A 864 -11.33 -1.09 20.29
CA SER A 864 -12.69 -1.07 20.89
C SER A 864 -12.92 -2.14 21.99
N HIS A 865 -11.90 -2.44 22.79
CA HIS A 865 -11.90 -3.48 23.81
C HIS A 865 -11.80 -2.89 25.22
N PRO A 866 -12.53 -3.40 26.25
CA PRO A 866 -12.50 -2.85 27.60
C PRO A 866 -11.11 -2.74 28.22
N VAL A 867 -10.23 -3.71 27.95
CA VAL A 867 -8.84 -3.69 28.43
C VAL A 867 -8.05 -2.58 27.73
N ALA A 868 -8.25 -2.35 26.43
CA ALA A 868 -7.62 -1.25 25.69
C ALA A 868 -8.05 0.10 26.29
N SER A 869 -9.35 0.30 26.56
CA SER A 869 -9.87 1.51 27.20
C SER A 869 -9.24 1.79 28.57
N ALA A 870 -8.86 0.75 29.33
CA ALA A 870 -8.18 0.92 30.61
C ALA A 870 -6.76 1.51 30.41
N TYR A 871 -6.02 1.06 29.41
CA TYR A 871 -4.72 1.62 29.08
C TYR A 871 -4.81 3.04 28.52
N VAL A 872 -5.78 3.33 27.65
CA VAL A 872 -6.00 4.71 27.17
C VAL A 872 -6.32 5.65 28.33
N ARG A 873 -7.04 5.17 29.34
CA ARG A 873 -7.33 5.97 30.55
C ARG A 873 -6.05 6.36 31.31
N SER A 874 -5.05 5.49 31.41
CA SER A 874 -3.79 5.85 32.04
C SER A 874 -3.04 6.94 31.27
N ALA A 875 -3.24 7.08 29.97
CA ALA A 875 -2.65 8.12 29.14
C ALA A 875 -3.26 9.52 29.35
N LEU A 876 -4.36 9.65 30.12
CA LEU A 876 -4.88 10.97 30.56
C LEU A 876 -3.89 11.71 31.49
N GLU A 877 -2.98 10.98 32.14
CA GLU A 877 -1.94 11.53 33.04
C GLU A 877 -0.56 11.61 32.35
N ASP A 878 -0.52 11.46 31.04
CA ASP A 878 0.75 11.49 30.29
C ASP A 878 1.47 12.85 30.45
N SER A 879 2.79 12.82 30.45
CA SER A 879 3.62 14.05 30.53
C SER A 879 3.44 14.95 29.31
N ASP A 880 3.17 14.37 28.13
CA ASP A 880 2.98 15.09 26.87
C ASP A 880 1.52 15.51 26.66
N ALA A 881 1.32 16.78 26.29
CA ALA A 881 -0.02 17.34 26.11
C ALA A 881 -0.79 16.75 24.91
N ALA A 882 -0.10 16.44 23.82
CA ALA A 882 -0.71 15.85 22.63
C ALA A 882 -1.21 14.42 22.92
N VAL A 883 -0.45 13.65 23.70
CA VAL A 883 -0.85 12.31 24.14
C VAL A 883 -2.11 12.39 25.05
N ARG A 884 -2.12 13.31 26.03
CA ARG A 884 -3.30 13.52 26.89
C ARG A 884 -4.53 13.94 26.07
N GLN A 885 -4.36 14.91 25.16
CA GLN A 885 -5.43 15.38 24.29
C GLN A 885 -6.02 14.24 23.47
N HIS A 886 -5.16 13.43 22.86
CA HIS A 886 -5.58 12.28 22.04
C HIS A 886 -6.28 11.21 22.89
N ALA A 887 -5.81 10.94 24.11
CA ALA A 887 -6.45 10.01 25.01
C ALA A 887 -7.89 10.47 25.40
N VAL A 888 -8.10 11.77 25.60
CA VAL A 888 -9.44 12.35 25.83
C VAL A 888 -10.37 12.08 24.64
N VAL A 889 -9.88 12.38 23.41
CA VAL A 889 -10.66 12.19 22.16
C VAL A 889 -11.02 10.71 21.98
N VAL A 890 -10.07 9.82 22.18
CA VAL A 890 -10.28 8.36 22.04
C VAL A 890 -11.29 7.84 23.08
N LEU A 891 -11.17 8.21 24.34
CA LEU A 891 -12.08 7.76 25.39
C LEU A 891 -13.50 8.33 25.22
N ALA A 892 -13.63 9.56 24.75
CA ALA A 892 -14.90 10.16 24.40
C ALA A 892 -15.59 9.40 23.25
N ARG A 893 -14.82 9.04 22.21
CA ARG A 893 -15.31 8.24 21.08
C ARG A 893 -15.76 6.84 21.50
N LEU A 894 -15.04 6.21 22.43
CA LEU A 894 -15.36 4.87 22.94
C LEU A 894 -16.54 4.85 23.92
N GLY A 895 -17.13 5.98 24.26
CA GLY A 895 -18.22 6.06 25.24
C GLY A 895 -17.83 5.48 26.62
N SER A 896 -16.58 5.63 27.01
CA SER A 896 -16.01 4.98 28.20
C SER A 896 -16.69 5.47 29.47
N ARG A 897 -17.41 4.59 30.20
CA ARG A 897 -18.05 4.92 31.46
C ARG A 897 -17.02 5.26 32.56
N GLY A 898 -17.30 6.26 33.38
CA GLY A 898 -16.49 6.63 34.55
C GLY A 898 -15.33 7.59 34.29
N VAL A 899 -15.20 8.17 33.08
CA VAL A 899 -14.16 9.18 32.77
C VAL A 899 -14.64 10.63 32.93
N ALA A 900 -15.93 10.87 33.12
CA ALA A 900 -16.52 12.22 33.22
C ALA A 900 -15.84 13.10 34.31
N ARG A 901 -15.47 12.51 35.46
CA ARG A 901 -14.74 13.26 36.51
C ARG A 901 -13.35 13.68 36.04
N SER A 902 -12.63 12.79 35.39
CA SER A 902 -11.30 13.09 34.85
C SER A 902 -11.39 14.18 33.78
N PHE A 903 -12.34 14.09 32.85
CA PHE A 903 -12.59 15.13 31.86
C PHE A 903 -12.95 16.48 32.51
N ALA A 904 -13.81 16.50 33.55
CA ALA A 904 -14.16 17.73 34.24
C ALA A 904 -12.95 18.37 34.98
N ASP A 905 -12.05 17.55 35.47
CA ASP A 905 -10.83 18.06 36.10
C ASP A 905 -9.86 18.58 35.04
N MET A 906 -9.64 17.86 33.97
CA MET A 906 -8.77 18.27 32.85
C MET A 906 -9.28 19.55 32.14
N ALA A 907 -10.59 19.68 31.94
CA ALA A 907 -11.20 20.88 31.36
C ALA A 907 -10.93 22.15 32.17
N ARG A 908 -10.78 22.01 33.50
CA ARG A 908 -10.52 23.14 34.41
C ARG A 908 -9.05 23.39 34.67
N ASN A 909 -8.26 22.33 34.80
CA ASN A 909 -6.95 22.38 35.45
C ASN A 909 -5.76 21.95 34.57
N ASP A 910 -5.97 21.35 33.36
CA ASP A 910 -4.85 20.95 32.52
C ASP A 910 -4.02 22.16 32.05
N PRO A 911 -2.69 22.10 32.10
CA PRO A 911 -1.84 23.20 31.65
C PRO A 911 -2.04 23.59 30.19
N SER A 912 -2.42 22.62 29.33
CA SER A 912 -2.59 22.82 27.89
C SER A 912 -4.00 23.28 27.52
N ASP A 913 -4.12 24.35 26.76
CA ASP A 913 -5.39 24.84 26.21
C ASP A 913 -6.06 23.81 25.30
N GLY A 914 -5.26 23.06 24.50
CA GLY A 914 -5.76 22.01 23.64
C GLY A 914 -6.43 20.88 24.41
N VAL A 915 -5.82 20.44 25.51
CA VAL A 915 -6.38 19.41 26.38
C VAL A 915 -7.65 19.91 27.07
N ARG A 916 -7.64 21.15 27.59
CA ARG A 916 -8.84 21.75 28.24
C ARG A 916 -10.03 21.77 27.27
N ARG A 917 -9.84 22.23 26.04
CA ARG A 917 -10.89 22.27 25.01
C ARG A 917 -11.38 20.88 24.63
N ALA A 918 -10.47 19.91 24.45
CA ALA A 918 -10.85 18.54 24.14
C ALA A 918 -11.66 17.89 25.27
N ALA A 919 -11.27 18.11 26.51
CA ALA A 919 -11.99 17.59 27.68
C ALA A 919 -13.39 18.23 27.85
N ASP A 920 -13.52 19.53 27.59
CA ASP A 920 -14.81 20.24 27.61
C ASP A 920 -15.75 19.74 26.51
N ALA A 921 -15.23 19.51 25.30
CA ALA A 921 -15.98 18.90 24.20
C ALA A 921 -16.43 17.47 24.52
N ALA A 922 -15.57 16.67 25.13
CA ALA A 922 -15.88 15.30 25.56
C ALA A 922 -16.98 15.27 26.66
N LEU A 923 -16.96 16.23 27.58
CA LEU A 923 -18.01 16.35 28.60
C LEU A 923 -19.38 16.66 28.01
N ARG A 924 -19.46 17.59 27.07
CA ARG A 924 -20.72 17.93 26.39
C ARG A 924 -21.31 16.71 25.69
N ARG A 925 -20.49 15.83 25.10
CA ARG A 925 -20.93 14.56 24.50
C ARG A 925 -21.50 13.60 25.57
N THR A 926 -20.80 13.41 26.69
CA THR A 926 -21.24 12.49 27.74
C THR A 926 -22.55 12.96 28.42
N ASP A 927 -22.80 14.27 28.51
CA ASP A 927 -24.04 14.84 29.04
C ASP A 927 -25.22 14.69 28.04
N GLN A 928 -24.95 14.79 26.75
CA GLN A 928 -25.96 14.55 25.69
C GLN A 928 -26.37 13.08 25.63
N ASP A 929 -25.42 12.13 25.74
CA ASP A 929 -25.68 10.69 25.79
C ASP A 929 -26.49 10.30 27.05
N ALA A 930 -26.23 10.96 28.18
CA ALA A 930 -26.99 10.76 29.42
C ALA A 930 -28.42 11.30 29.33
N ALA A 931 -28.60 12.44 28.66
CA ALA A 931 -29.93 13.05 28.45
C ALA A 931 -30.78 12.28 27.42
N GLY A 932 -30.16 11.71 26.38
CA GLY A 932 -30.82 10.88 25.37
C GLY A 932 -31.30 9.52 25.92
N ASN A 933 -30.58 8.90 26.88
CA ASN A 933 -30.96 7.64 27.51
C ASN A 933 -31.98 7.80 28.66
N GLY A 934 -32.20 9.02 29.22
CA GLY A 934 -33.17 9.29 30.26
C GLY A 934 -34.63 9.41 29.78
N GLY A 935 -34.84 9.53 28.46
CA GLY A 935 -36.18 9.72 27.85
C GLY A 935 -36.88 8.43 27.40
N ALA A 936 -36.25 7.26 27.50
CA ALA A 936 -36.83 5.98 27.04
C ALA A 936 -37.36 5.08 28.18
N GLY A 937 -37.48 5.62 29.43
CA GLY A 937 -37.90 4.88 30.61
C GLY A 937 -38.91 5.60 31.50
N ALA A 938 -39.86 6.38 30.89
CA ALA A 938 -41.04 6.90 31.61
C ALA A 938 -42.31 6.61 30.81
#